data_7d315f81ef498b89b0e3b30cde6989cd
#
_entry.id   7d315f81ef498b89b0e3b30cde6989cd
#
_cell.length_a   1.000
_cell.length_b   1.000
_cell.length_c   1.000
_cell.angle_alpha   90.00
_cell.angle_beta   90.00
_cell.angle_gamma   90.00
#
_symmetry.space_group_name_H-M   'P 1'
#
loop_
_entity.id
_entity.type
_entity.pdbx_description
1 polymer ?
#
loop_
_entity_poly.entity_id
_entity_poly.type
_entity_poly.pdbx_seq_one_letter_code
_entity_poly.pdbx_strand_id
1 'polypeptide(L)'
;MEAAIVFLPLLGAFIAGFFGRAIGDKASMIITCGLLVISALISWYLFVAVALGGDPRTVVLLEWVTSGDLEFYWSLKVDTLTAVMLIVVTTVSAVVHIYSIGYMHHDDAIPRFFAYLSLFTFSMLMLVTADNLVQLFFGWEGVGLCSYLLIGFWYKRPSANAAAIKAFLVNRVGDVGFALGIFATFVLFGTVQLDAIFGAAASKADATWVFLGMEFHALTITCLLLFVGAMGKSAQIGLHTWLPDAMEGPTPVSALIHAATMVTAGVFMVVRLSPLFEQSETALMVVTLVGASTAFMAATIGLTQYDIKRVIAYSTCSQLGYMFFAVGVSAYPAAIFHLMTHAFFKALLFLGSGSVIHAMSDEQDMRNMGGLGRLIPVTYALMLIGSLALAGIGIPGTLIGFAGFHSKDVIIESAFAASSGIGMYAFWLGIAAAFMTAFYSWRLLFMTFHGKPRCDENTLAHVHESPAVMIWPLYLLAAGAIFAGALGYNLFVGDGLAQFWGESIQILPHHTALAEAHNVPIWVKVLPLAVGIGGIGLAYYMYIVHTDLPAVWAQKLRPVYLLSYNKWYFDEIYDWLFVRPSFYLGRSFWKSGDGAVIDGVGPDGIAATVIRASKRASALQSGYLYHYAFAMLIGVVVLVTFYFLMKS
;
A
#
# COMPACT_ATOMS: atom_id res chain seq x y z
N MET A 1 -0.08 -11.58 -26.76
CA MET A 1 0.98 -11.70 -25.74
C MET A 1 0.59 -10.90 -24.49
N GLU A 2 0.09 -9.70 -24.66
CA GLU A 2 -0.34 -8.78 -23.60
C GLU A 2 -1.36 -9.42 -22.65
N ALA A 3 -2.40 -10.04 -23.23
CA ALA A 3 -3.39 -10.79 -22.46
C ALA A 3 -2.78 -11.98 -21.68
N ALA A 4 -1.79 -12.66 -22.26
CA ALA A 4 -1.14 -13.79 -21.57
C ALA A 4 -0.42 -13.35 -20.30
N ILE A 5 0.30 -12.21 -20.32
CA ILE A 5 0.98 -11.68 -19.12
C ILE A 5 0.00 -11.51 -17.97
N VAL A 6 -1.17 -10.92 -18.26
CA VAL A 6 -2.17 -10.57 -17.24
C VAL A 6 -2.95 -11.80 -16.78
N PHE A 7 -3.36 -12.68 -17.70
CA PHE A 7 -4.29 -13.76 -17.38
C PHE A 7 -3.61 -15.08 -16.97
N LEU A 8 -2.31 -15.28 -17.23
CA LEU A 8 -1.60 -16.47 -16.73
C LEU A 8 -1.57 -16.55 -15.18
N PRO A 9 -1.29 -15.46 -14.45
CA PRO A 9 -1.42 -15.48 -12.98
C PRO A 9 -2.86 -15.76 -12.51
N LEU A 10 -3.88 -15.23 -13.20
CA LEU A 10 -5.28 -15.54 -12.89
C LEU A 10 -5.60 -17.01 -13.08
N LEU A 11 -5.12 -17.61 -14.16
CA LEU A 11 -5.28 -19.05 -14.41
C LEU A 11 -4.63 -19.88 -13.30
N GLY A 12 -3.42 -19.49 -12.87
CA GLY A 12 -2.73 -20.11 -11.73
C GLY A 12 -3.54 -20.00 -10.44
N ALA A 13 -4.08 -18.80 -10.15
CA ALA A 13 -4.93 -18.56 -9.00
C ALA A 13 -6.20 -19.42 -9.03
N PHE A 14 -6.84 -19.51 -10.18
CA PHE A 14 -8.04 -20.32 -10.38
C PHE A 14 -7.78 -21.82 -10.15
N ILE A 15 -6.72 -22.36 -10.77
CA ILE A 15 -6.36 -23.77 -10.63
C ILE A 15 -5.99 -24.10 -9.18
N ALA A 16 -5.11 -23.33 -8.55
CA ALA A 16 -4.69 -23.58 -7.17
C ALA A 16 -5.83 -23.32 -6.16
N GLY A 17 -6.68 -22.31 -6.39
CA GLY A 17 -7.77 -21.97 -5.49
C GLY A 17 -8.93 -22.97 -5.50
N PHE A 18 -9.37 -23.40 -6.67
CA PHE A 18 -10.54 -24.29 -6.80
C PHE A 18 -10.17 -25.76 -6.82
N PHE A 19 -9.03 -26.12 -7.41
CA PHE A 19 -8.62 -27.51 -7.58
C PHE A 19 -7.43 -27.91 -6.68
N GLY A 20 -6.88 -26.98 -5.87
CA GLY A 20 -5.69 -27.22 -5.08
C GLY A 20 -5.76 -28.45 -4.16
N ARG A 21 -6.94 -28.73 -3.58
CA ARG A 21 -7.16 -29.96 -2.78
C ARG A 21 -7.06 -31.24 -3.60
N ALA A 22 -7.47 -31.20 -4.87
CA ALA A 22 -7.46 -32.37 -5.76
C ALA A 22 -6.08 -32.61 -6.37
N ILE A 23 -5.36 -31.57 -6.75
CA ILE A 23 -4.03 -31.65 -7.38
C ILE A 23 -2.88 -31.74 -6.38
N GLY A 24 -3.12 -31.32 -5.13
CA GLY A 24 -2.14 -31.29 -4.05
C GLY A 24 -1.16 -30.10 -4.07
N ASP A 25 -0.36 -29.99 -3.01
CA ASP A 25 0.50 -28.85 -2.74
C ASP A 25 1.57 -28.66 -3.82
N LYS A 26 2.27 -29.73 -4.18
CA LYS A 26 3.35 -29.67 -5.17
C LYS A 26 2.88 -29.20 -6.55
N ALA A 27 1.75 -29.73 -7.03
CA ALA A 27 1.22 -29.32 -8.31
C ALA A 27 0.73 -27.85 -8.28
N SER A 28 0.09 -27.42 -7.20
CA SER A 28 -0.33 -26.03 -7.01
C SER A 28 0.88 -25.07 -7.06
N MET A 29 1.97 -25.39 -6.35
CA MET A 29 3.21 -24.61 -6.37
C MET A 29 3.82 -24.54 -7.78
N ILE A 30 3.98 -25.70 -8.46
CA ILE A 30 4.59 -25.76 -9.79
C ILE A 30 3.77 -24.97 -10.82
N ILE A 31 2.44 -25.12 -10.82
CA ILE A 31 1.57 -24.45 -11.79
C ILE A 31 1.63 -22.93 -11.56
N THR A 32 1.44 -22.44 -10.34
CA THR A 32 1.41 -21.01 -10.07
C THR A 32 2.77 -20.36 -10.32
N CYS A 33 3.86 -20.95 -9.85
CA CYS A 33 5.20 -20.46 -10.13
C CYS A 33 5.53 -20.50 -11.63
N GLY A 34 5.20 -21.60 -12.32
CA GLY A 34 5.50 -21.77 -13.75
C GLY A 34 4.76 -20.76 -14.62
N LEU A 35 3.46 -20.57 -14.40
CA LEU A 35 2.66 -19.60 -15.15
C LEU A 35 3.16 -18.17 -14.92
N LEU A 36 3.59 -17.85 -13.71
CA LEU A 36 4.12 -16.55 -13.40
C LEU A 36 5.52 -16.30 -13.99
N VAL A 37 6.38 -17.32 -14.00
CA VAL A 37 7.70 -17.23 -14.69
C VAL A 37 7.49 -17.00 -16.18
N ILE A 38 6.53 -17.68 -16.81
CA ILE A 38 6.18 -17.44 -18.23
C ILE A 38 5.70 -15.99 -18.41
N SER A 39 4.81 -15.51 -17.53
CA SER A 39 4.36 -14.11 -17.54
C SER A 39 5.54 -13.13 -17.44
N ALA A 40 6.51 -13.39 -16.57
CA ALA A 40 7.71 -12.56 -16.43
C ALA A 40 8.57 -12.57 -17.70
N LEU A 41 8.80 -13.72 -18.31
CA LEU A 41 9.56 -13.81 -19.57
C LEU A 41 8.89 -13.05 -20.72
N ILE A 42 7.56 -13.15 -20.83
CA ILE A 42 6.81 -12.38 -21.84
C ILE A 42 6.88 -10.87 -21.52
N SER A 43 6.85 -10.49 -20.24
CA SER A 43 6.99 -9.07 -19.83
C SER A 43 8.36 -8.49 -20.24
N TRP A 44 9.44 -9.24 -20.08
CA TRP A 44 10.77 -8.84 -20.54
C TRP A 44 10.84 -8.70 -22.07
N TYR A 45 10.20 -9.61 -22.79
CA TYR A 45 10.08 -9.47 -24.25
C TYR A 45 9.32 -8.20 -24.65
N LEU A 46 8.18 -7.92 -24.01
CA LEU A 46 7.42 -6.69 -24.27
C LEU A 46 8.18 -5.43 -23.85
N PHE A 47 8.97 -5.47 -22.78
CA PHE A 47 9.81 -4.35 -22.41
C PHE A 47 10.81 -4.01 -23.53
N VAL A 48 11.46 -5.01 -24.12
CA VAL A 48 12.36 -4.79 -25.25
C VAL A 48 11.61 -4.26 -26.48
N ALA A 49 10.44 -4.81 -26.80
CA ALA A 49 9.68 -4.40 -27.98
C ALA A 49 9.04 -3.02 -27.83
N VAL A 50 8.49 -2.71 -26.67
CA VAL A 50 7.74 -1.46 -26.43
C VAL A 50 8.64 -0.35 -25.91
N ALA A 51 9.35 -0.58 -24.79
CA ALA A 51 10.11 0.49 -24.16
C ALA A 51 11.44 0.80 -24.89
N LEU A 52 12.10 -0.20 -25.45
CA LEU A 52 13.34 0.00 -26.22
C LEU A 52 13.09 0.08 -27.73
N GLY A 53 12.06 -0.63 -28.23
CA GLY A 53 11.71 -0.63 -29.66
C GLY A 53 10.75 0.49 -30.07
N GLY A 54 10.10 1.18 -29.13
CA GLY A 54 9.19 2.30 -29.42
C GLY A 54 7.87 1.90 -30.08
N ASP A 55 7.29 0.74 -29.73
CA ASP A 55 6.05 0.20 -30.31
C ASP A 55 4.93 0.10 -29.23
N PRO A 56 4.38 1.23 -28.76
CA PRO A 56 3.29 1.22 -27.80
C PRO A 56 2.02 0.62 -28.41
N ARG A 57 1.22 -0.10 -27.59
CA ARG A 57 0.04 -0.84 -28.04
C ARG A 57 -1.10 -0.74 -27.06
N THR A 58 -2.32 -0.70 -27.61
CA THR A 58 -3.55 -0.90 -26.84
C THR A 58 -4.31 -2.07 -27.43
N VAL A 59 -4.63 -3.07 -26.61
CA VAL A 59 -5.36 -4.26 -27.00
C VAL A 59 -6.73 -4.25 -26.34
N VAL A 60 -7.78 -4.02 -27.11
CA VAL A 60 -9.17 -4.11 -26.64
C VAL A 60 -9.55 -5.59 -26.50
N LEU A 61 -10.00 -5.99 -25.31
CA LEU A 61 -10.42 -7.36 -25.02
C LEU A 61 -11.93 -7.54 -25.18
N LEU A 62 -12.71 -6.60 -24.63
CA LEU A 62 -14.17 -6.58 -24.75
C LEU A 62 -14.72 -5.17 -24.47
N GLU A 63 -15.89 -4.90 -24.99
CA GLU A 63 -16.72 -3.77 -24.59
C GLU A 63 -17.32 -4.09 -23.22
N TRP A 64 -17.09 -3.18 -22.24
CA TRP A 64 -17.53 -3.45 -20.88
C TRP A 64 -18.82 -2.73 -20.52
N VAL A 65 -18.84 -1.42 -20.73
CA VAL A 65 -20.01 -0.60 -20.42
C VAL A 65 -20.26 0.39 -21.54
N THR A 66 -21.52 0.43 -22.02
CA THR A 66 -22.04 1.48 -22.90
C THR A 66 -23.39 1.92 -22.34
N SER A 67 -23.46 3.15 -21.81
CA SER A 67 -24.66 3.70 -21.21
C SER A 67 -24.68 5.23 -21.40
N GLY A 68 -25.46 5.70 -22.39
CA GLY A 68 -25.47 7.11 -22.80
C GLY A 68 -24.07 7.55 -23.27
N ASP A 69 -23.56 8.62 -22.68
CA ASP A 69 -22.22 9.15 -23.00
C ASP A 69 -21.09 8.42 -22.26
N LEU A 70 -21.42 7.52 -21.34
CA LEU A 70 -20.43 6.72 -20.61
C LEU A 70 -20.12 5.46 -21.38
N GLU A 71 -18.93 5.42 -21.99
CA GLU A 71 -18.44 4.29 -22.75
C GLU A 71 -17.00 3.97 -22.30
N PHE A 72 -16.74 2.70 -21.96
CA PHE A 72 -15.39 2.23 -21.70
C PHE A 72 -15.25 0.72 -21.95
N TYR A 73 -14.02 0.36 -22.33
CA TYR A 73 -13.64 -0.97 -22.77
C TYR A 73 -12.77 -1.65 -21.71
N TRP A 74 -12.76 -2.95 -21.72
CA TRP A 74 -11.73 -3.72 -21.04
C TRP A 74 -10.55 -3.84 -21.99
N SER A 75 -9.51 -3.03 -21.75
CA SER A 75 -8.38 -2.88 -22.66
C SER A 75 -7.06 -3.01 -21.91
N LEU A 76 -6.02 -3.42 -22.61
CA LEU A 76 -4.66 -3.49 -22.08
C LEU A 76 -3.80 -2.47 -22.82
N LYS A 77 -3.44 -1.39 -22.15
CA LYS A 77 -2.53 -0.36 -22.64
C LYS A 77 -1.12 -0.69 -22.22
N VAL A 78 -0.22 -0.85 -23.19
CA VAL A 78 1.19 -1.14 -22.98
C VAL A 78 2.03 -0.09 -23.68
N ASP A 79 2.46 0.90 -22.92
CA ASP A 79 3.45 1.92 -23.28
C ASP A 79 4.72 1.71 -22.44
N THR A 80 5.69 2.61 -22.53
CA THR A 80 6.95 2.50 -21.78
C THR A 80 6.73 2.42 -20.27
N LEU A 81 5.86 3.25 -19.71
CA LEU A 81 5.56 3.23 -18.28
C LEU A 81 4.95 1.89 -17.84
N THR A 82 3.97 1.39 -18.61
CA THR A 82 3.39 0.06 -18.36
C THR A 82 4.44 -1.04 -18.51
N ALA A 83 5.28 -1.00 -19.56
CA ALA A 83 6.30 -2.02 -19.78
C ALA A 83 7.31 -2.11 -18.62
N VAL A 84 7.74 -0.97 -18.07
CA VAL A 84 8.56 -0.92 -16.86
C VAL A 84 7.83 -1.55 -15.67
N MET A 85 6.56 -1.22 -15.45
CA MET A 85 5.79 -1.81 -14.36
C MET A 85 5.57 -3.32 -14.53
N LEU A 86 5.35 -3.79 -15.76
CA LEU A 86 5.19 -5.21 -16.05
C LEU A 86 6.44 -6.01 -15.65
N ILE A 87 7.65 -5.56 -16.03
CA ILE A 87 8.87 -6.28 -15.64
C ILE A 87 9.10 -6.23 -14.13
N VAL A 88 8.83 -5.10 -13.48
CA VAL A 88 8.98 -4.96 -12.03
C VAL A 88 8.02 -5.91 -11.29
N VAL A 89 6.73 -5.85 -11.60
CA VAL A 89 5.70 -6.64 -10.93
C VAL A 89 5.90 -8.13 -11.16
N THR A 90 6.08 -8.57 -12.42
CA THR A 90 6.16 -10.00 -12.74
C THR A 90 7.45 -10.64 -12.26
N THR A 91 8.60 -9.94 -12.38
CA THR A 91 9.89 -10.45 -11.93
C THR A 91 9.92 -10.63 -10.42
N VAL A 92 9.53 -9.59 -9.66
CA VAL A 92 9.51 -9.68 -8.19
C VAL A 92 8.49 -10.71 -7.73
N SER A 93 7.30 -10.76 -8.35
CA SER A 93 6.29 -11.76 -7.99
C SER A 93 6.76 -13.18 -8.28
N ALA A 94 7.43 -13.45 -9.41
CA ALA A 94 8.02 -14.76 -9.71
C ALA A 94 9.04 -15.18 -8.66
N VAL A 95 9.93 -14.26 -8.28
CA VAL A 95 10.93 -14.48 -7.22
C VAL A 95 10.27 -14.79 -5.88
N VAL A 96 9.24 -14.03 -5.51
CA VAL A 96 8.47 -14.23 -4.26
C VAL A 96 7.77 -15.58 -4.27
N HIS A 97 7.15 -15.99 -5.39
CA HIS A 97 6.51 -17.30 -5.50
C HIS A 97 7.52 -18.44 -5.32
N ILE A 98 8.69 -18.38 -5.99
CA ILE A 98 9.74 -19.42 -5.85
C ILE A 98 10.26 -19.46 -4.41
N TYR A 99 10.53 -18.32 -3.79
CA TYR A 99 10.95 -18.23 -2.38
C TYR A 99 9.92 -18.85 -1.45
N SER A 100 8.63 -18.64 -1.73
CA SER A 100 7.51 -19.14 -0.91
C SER A 100 7.42 -20.66 -0.88
N ILE A 101 7.96 -21.37 -1.87
CA ILE A 101 8.04 -22.84 -1.86
C ILE A 101 8.78 -23.34 -0.62
N GLY A 102 9.89 -22.70 -0.27
CA GLY A 102 10.65 -23.05 0.93
C GLY A 102 10.05 -22.49 2.21
N TYR A 103 9.64 -21.19 2.17
CA TYR A 103 9.15 -20.50 3.35
C TYR A 103 7.84 -21.09 3.91
N MET A 104 6.91 -21.50 3.04
CA MET A 104 5.60 -22.07 3.41
C MET A 104 5.58 -23.60 3.51
N HIS A 105 6.73 -24.26 3.44
CA HIS A 105 6.81 -25.72 3.34
C HIS A 105 6.08 -26.48 4.47
N HIS A 106 5.97 -25.89 5.63
CA HIS A 106 5.32 -26.50 6.81
C HIS A 106 3.87 -26.00 7.04
N ASP A 107 3.32 -25.18 6.15
CA ASP A 107 1.96 -24.66 6.31
C ASP A 107 0.91 -25.59 5.71
N ASP A 108 -0.23 -25.77 6.40
CA ASP A 108 -1.31 -26.67 5.99
C ASP A 108 -2.14 -26.14 4.81
N ALA A 109 -1.96 -24.87 4.41
CA ALA A 109 -2.81 -24.18 3.43
C ALA A 109 -2.02 -23.63 2.22
N ILE A 110 -1.01 -24.38 1.77
CA ILE A 110 -0.13 -24.01 0.65
C ILE A 110 -0.92 -23.63 -0.62
N PRO A 111 -1.90 -24.42 -1.14
CA PRO A 111 -2.62 -24.07 -2.35
C PRO A 111 -3.37 -22.74 -2.24
N ARG A 112 -3.98 -22.46 -1.08
CA ARG A 112 -4.67 -21.18 -0.80
C ARG A 112 -3.70 -20.02 -0.82
N PHE A 113 -2.50 -20.19 -0.24
CA PHE A 113 -1.46 -19.16 -0.24
C PHE A 113 -1.03 -18.78 -1.65
N PHE A 114 -0.69 -19.77 -2.47
CA PHE A 114 -0.26 -19.55 -3.85
C PHE A 114 -1.38 -19.03 -4.75
N ALA A 115 -2.63 -19.43 -4.51
CA ALA A 115 -3.80 -18.86 -5.18
C ALA A 115 -3.94 -17.36 -4.89
N TYR A 116 -3.81 -16.94 -3.64
CA TYR A 116 -3.92 -15.54 -3.25
C TYR A 116 -2.75 -14.69 -3.78
N LEU A 117 -1.52 -15.22 -3.77
CA LEU A 117 -0.36 -14.52 -4.36
C LEU A 117 -0.53 -14.30 -5.86
N SER A 118 -0.98 -15.33 -6.58
CA SER A 118 -1.22 -15.25 -8.03
C SER A 118 -2.37 -14.30 -8.36
N LEU A 119 -3.47 -14.32 -7.58
CA LEU A 119 -4.59 -13.40 -7.73
C LEU A 119 -4.18 -11.96 -7.47
N PHE A 120 -3.32 -11.75 -6.48
CA PHE A 120 -2.76 -10.43 -6.17
C PHE A 120 -1.94 -9.88 -7.35
N THR A 121 -1.09 -10.73 -7.94
CA THR A 121 -0.30 -10.37 -9.11
C THR A 121 -1.19 -10.03 -10.30
N PHE A 122 -2.21 -10.85 -10.60
CA PHE A 122 -3.21 -10.55 -11.62
C PHE A 122 -3.85 -9.18 -11.41
N SER A 123 -4.31 -8.89 -10.20
CA SER A 123 -4.96 -7.61 -9.87
C SER A 123 -4.03 -6.41 -10.11
N MET A 124 -2.74 -6.55 -9.76
CA MET A 124 -1.76 -5.50 -10.02
C MET A 124 -1.47 -5.32 -11.50
N LEU A 125 -1.42 -6.41 -12.28
CA LEU A 125 -1.24 -6.36 -13.73
C LEU A 125 -2.44 -5.70 -14.41
N MET A 126 -3.67 -5.98 -13.97
CA MET A 126 -4.87 -5.28 -14.44
C MET A 126 -4.83 -3.78 -14.14
N LEU A 127 -4.28 -3.39 -12.99
CA LEU A 127 -4.13 -1.99 -12.62
C LEU A 127 -3.15 -1.26 -13.55
N VAL A 128 -1.95 -1.81 -13.75
CA VAL A 128 -0.90 -1.12 -14.50
C VAL A 128 -1.14 -1.11 -16.01
N THR A 129 -1.95 -2.03 -16.53
CA THR A 129 -2.34 -2.08 -17.95
C THR A 129 -3.65 -1.37 -18.26
N ALA A 130 -4.27 -0.70 -17.27
CA ALA A 130 -5.55 -0.03 -17.47
C ALA A 130 -5.46 1.10 -18.50
N ASP A 131 -6.44 1.16 -19.40
CA ASP A 131 -6.61 2.19 -20.42
C ASP A 131 -7.66 3.25 -20.04
N ASN A 132 -8.35 3.02 -18.93
CA ASN A 132 -9.36 3.92 -18.39
C ASN A 132 -9.35 3.89 -16.85
N LEU A 133 -9.93 4.93 -16.23
CA LEU A 133 -9.92 5.09 -14.78
C LEU A 133 -10.77 4.02 -14.05
N VAL A 134 -11.82 3.49 -14.67
CA VAL A 134 -12.68 2.47 -14.06
C VAL A 134 -11.97 1.12 -14.00
N GLN A 135 -11.27 0.74 -15.06
CA GLN A 135 -10.43 -0.47 -15.05
C GLN A 135 -9.25 -0.35 -14.10
N LEU A 136 -8.63 0.84 -14.01
CA LEU A 136 -7.59 1.14 -13.03
C LEU A 136 -8.13 0.94 -11.61
N PHE A 137 -9.35 1.43 -11.34
CA PHE A 137 -10.03 1.24 -10.06
C PHE A 137 -10.38 -0.24 -9.79
N PHE A 138 -10.76 -1.02 -10.81
CA PHE A 138 -10.96 -2.46 -10.66
C PHE A 138 -9.70 -3.16 -10.15
N GLY A 139 -8.56 -2.91 -10.77
CA GLY A 139 -7.27 -3.45 -10.31
C GLY A 139 -6.89 -2.94 -8.91
N TRP A 140 -7.20 -1.67 -8.63
CA TRP A 140 -6.98 -1.02 -7.33
C TRP A 140 -7.72 -1.68 -6.18
N GLU A 141 -8.98 -2.01 -6.39
CA GLU A 141 -9.79 -2.76 -5.45
C GLU A 141 -9.36 -4.22 -5.34
N GLY A 142 -8.96 -4.82 -6.47
CA GLY A 142 -8.44 -6.18 -6.52
C GLY A 142 -7.19 -6.36 -5.66
N VAL A 143 -6.21 -5.46 -5.76
CA VAL A 143 -5.02 -5.51 -4.89
C VAL A 143 -5.36 -5.24 -3.42
N GLY A 144 -6.37 -4.39 -3.15
CA GLY A 144 -6.89 -4.15 -1.80
C GLY A 144 -7.49 -5.41 -1.18
N LEU A 145 -8.35 -6.11 -1.92
CA LEU A 145 -8.95 -7.37 -1.48
C LEU A 145 -7.90 -8.47 -1.26
N CYS A 146 -6.99 -8.64 -2.22
CA CYS A 146 -5.94 -9.65 -2.10
C CYS A 146 -5.00 -9.38 -0.92
N SER A 147 -4.66 -8.12 -0.65
CA SER A 147 -3.86 -7.76 0.51
C SER A 147 -4.57 -8.10 1.82
N TYR A 148 -5.88 -7.83 1.92
CA TYR A 148 -6.69 -8.24 3.06
C TYR A 148 -6.62 -9.75 3.31
N LEU A 149 -6.81 -10.57 2.26
CA LEU A 149 -6.75 -12.02 2.33
C LEU A 149 -5.36 -12.54 2.71
N LEU A 150 -4.31 -11.87 2.25
CA LEU A 150 -2.92 -12.26 2.50
C LEU A 150 -2.40 -11.80 3.85
N ILE A 151 -2.76 -10.61 4.33
CA ILE A 151 -2.43 -10.12 5.68
C ILE A 151 -3.14 -11.00 6.72
N GLY A 152 -4.42 -11.29 6.50
CA GLY A 152 -5.24 -12.18 7.32
C GLY A 152 -5.08 -13.67 6.99
N PHE A 153 -4.00 -14.08 6.32
CA PHE A 153 -3.81 -15.47 5.89
C PHE A 153 -3.92 -16.46 7.05
N TRP A 154 -3.30 -16.15 8.17
CA TRP A 154 -3.45 -16.89 9.42
C TRP A 154 -4.66 -16.42 10.22
N TYR A 155 -5.86 -16.54 9.64
CA TYR A 155 -7.13 -16.03 10.17
C TYR A 155 -7.53 -16.55 11.56
N LYS A 156 -6.84 -17.59 12.06
CA LYS A 156 -7.00 -18.07 13.43
C LYS A 156 -6.26 -17.19 14.45
N ARG A 157 -5.36 -16.31 14.01
CA ARG A 157 -4.64 -15.35 14.87
C ARG A 157 -5.43 -14.04 14.95
N PRO A 158 -5.90 -13.63 16.16
CA PRO A 158 -6.67 -12.38 16.29
C PRO A 158 -5.92 -11.14 15.82
N SER A 159 -4.59 -11.09 16.03
CA SER A 159 -3.73 -10.00 15.57
C SER A 159 -3.73 -9.86 14.04
N ALA A 160 -3.62 -10.97 13.30
CA ALA A 160 -3.67 -10.98 11.84
C ALA A 160 -5.05 -10.52 11.32
N ASN A 161 -6.15 -10.92 11.97
CA ASN A 161 -7.49 -10.46 11.62
C ASN A 161 -7.65 -8.95 11.84
N ALA A 162 -7.20 -8.44 12.99
CA ALA A 162 -7.26 -7.01 13.30
C ALA A 162 -6.42 -6.19 12.29
N ALA A 163 -5.22 -6.67 11.95
CA ALA A 163 -4.34 -6.05 10.97
C ALA A 163 -4.96 -6.03 9.57
N ALA A 164 -5.56 -7.14 9.13
CA ALA A 164 -6.24 -7.25 7.84
C ALA A 164 -7.44 -6.29 7.75
N ILE A 165 -8.29 -6.25 8.77
CA ILE A 165 -9.43 -5.32 8.84
C ILE A 165 -8.94 -3.87 8.83
N LYS A 166 -7.91 -3.53 9.61
CA LYS A 166 -7.33 -2.18 9.63
C LYS A 166 -6.79 -1.80 8.25
N ALA A 167 -6.01 -2.68 7.59
CA ALA A 167 -5.49 -2.44 6.25
C ALA A 167 -6.62 -2.21 5.24
N PHE A 168 -7.68 -3.01 5.29
CA PHE A 168 -8.84 -2.85 4.40
C PHE A 168 -9.56 -1.52 4.65
N LEU A 169 -9.90 -1.18 5.89
CA LEU A 169 -10.66 0.03 6.22
C LEU A 169 -9.89 1.32 5.92
N VAL A 170 -8.60 1.39 6.29
CA VAL A 170 -7.77 2.59 6.02
C VAL A 170 -7.61 2.80 4.52
N ASN A 171 -7.37 1.73 3.75
CA ASN A 171 -7.33 1.83 2.29
C ASN A 171 -8.67 2.25 1.70
N ARG A 172 -9.80 1.79 2.27
CA ARG A 172 -11.14 2.17 1.80
C ARG A 172 -11.41 3.67 1.91
N VAL A 173 -10.86 4.35 2.92
CA VAL A 173 -10.92 5.82 3.00
C VAL A 173 -10.22 6.45 1.79
N GLY A 174 -9.04 5.95 1.42
CA GLY A 174 -8.36 6.38 0.19
C GLY A 174 -9.16 6.06 -1.08
N ASP A 175 -9.74 4.87 -1.15
CA ASP A 175 -10.52 4.40 -2.31
C ASP A 175 -11.77 5.26 -2.55
N VAL A 176 -12.42 5.78 -1.50
CA VAL A 176 -13.51 6.77 -1.61
C VAL A 176 -13.01 8.06 -2.27
N GLY A 177 -11.84 8.57 -1.85
CA GLY A 177 -11.22 9.73 -2.50
C GLY A 177 -10.96 9.48 -3.98
N PHE A 178 -10.40 8.30 -4.31
CA PHE A 178 -10.15 7.92 -5.71
C PHE A 178 -11.45 7.83 -6.52
N ALA A 179 -12.50 7.19 -6.00
CA ALA A 179 -13.79 7.11 -6.67
C ALA A 179 -14.40 8.50 -6.95
N LEU A 180 -14.35 9.40 -5.96
CA LEU A 180 -14.78 10.80 -6.14
C LEU A 180 -13.92 11.53 -7.18
N GLY A 181 -12.61 11.23 -7.24
CA GLY A 181 -11.70 11.74 -8.28
C GLY A 181 -12.09 11.25 -9.67
N ILE A 182 -12.50 9.98 -9.83
CA ILE A 182 -13.01 9.44 -11.10
C ILE A 182 -14.30 10.15 -11.50
N PHE A 183 -15.24 10.34 -10.57
CA PHE A 183 -16.49 11.07 -10.85
C PHE A 183 -16.22 12.53 -11.24
N ALA A 184 -15.30 13.19 -10.52
CA ALA A 184 -14.86 14.55 -10.85
C ALA A 184 -14.25 14.62 -12.26
N THR A 185 -13.40 13.63 -12.61
CA THR A 185 -12.82 13.52 -13.96
C THR A 185 -13.91 13.36 -15.02
N PHE A 186 -14.87 12.48 -14.80
CA PHE A 186 -15.98 12.28 -15.74
C PHE A 186 -16.82 13.55 -15.92
N VAL A 187 -17.14 14.25 -14.83
CA VAL A 187 -17.90 15.51 -14.90
C VAL A 187 -17.12 16.59 -15.68
N LEU A 188 -15.78 16.62 -15.55
CA LEU A 188 -14.94 17.63 -16.20
C LEU A 188 -14.69 17.34 -17.68
N PHE A 189 -14.45 16.07 -18.03
CA PHE A 189 -14.01 15.66 -19.36
C PHE A 189 -15.09 14.95 -20.19
N GLY A 190 -16.18 14.48 -19.57
CA GLY A 190 -17.22 13.66 -20.23
C GLY A 190 -16.80 12.24 -20.57
N THR A 191 -15.63 11.80 -20.10
CA THR A 191 -15.06 10.47 -20.38
C THR A 191 -14.20 9.99 -19.23
N VAL A 192 -13.96 8.65 -19.18
CA VAL A 192 -13.01 8.01 -18.26
C VAL A 192 -11.80 7.40 -19.00
N GLN A 193 -11.75 7.49 -20.33
CA GLN A 193 -10.67 6.98 -21.18
C GLN A 193 -9.43 7.87 -21.04
N LEU A 194 -8.28 7.27 -20.74
CA LEU A 194 -7.05 8.02 -20.42
C LEU A 194 -6.57 8.90 -21.58
N ASP A 195 -6.53 8.38 -22.80
CA ASP A 195 -6.01 9.14 -23.94
C ASP A 195 -6.88 10.36 -24.26
N ALA A 196 -8.21 10.23 -24.14
CA ALA A 196 -9.13 11.35 -24.33
C ALA A 196 -9.00 12.40 -23.23
N ILE A 197 -8.81 11.98 -21.98
CA ILE A 197 -8.56 12.87 -20.85
C ILE A 197 -7.24 13.62 -21.06
N PHE A 198 -6.17 12.91 -21.44
CA PHE A 198 -4.84 13.51 -21.62
C PHE A 198 -4.82 14.53 -22.76
N GLY A 199 -5.46 14.20 -23.89
CA GLY A 199 -5.60 15.15 -25.01
C GLY A 199 -6.39 16.40 -24.68
N ALA A 200 -7.33 16.34 -23.73
CA ALA A 200 -8.16 17.46 -23.31
C ALA A 200 -7.62 18.22 -22.07
N ALA A 201 -6.60 17.70 -21.38
CA ALA A 201 -6.13 18.24 -20.09
C ALA A 201 -5.78 19.73 -20.16
N ALA A 202 -4.97 20.15 -21.14
CA ALA A 202 -4.56 21.54 -21.32
C ALA A 202 -5.76 22.47 -21.60
N SER A 203 -6.81 22.00 -22.30
CA SER A 203 -8.02 22.81 -22.58
C SER A 203 -8.89 23.03 -21.36
N LYS A 204 -8.69 22.27 -20.29
CA LYS A 204 -9.40 22.36 -19.02
C LYS A 204 -8.57 22.98 -17.90
N ALA A 205 -7.38 23.49 -18.22
CA ALA A 205 -6.45 24.04 -17.23
C ALA A 205 -7.05 25.16 -16.36
N ASP A 206 -7.93 25.99 -16.93
CA ASP A 206 -8.57 27.12 -16.21
C ASP A 206 -10.01 26.81 -15.79
N ALA A 207 -10.46 25.54 -15.88
CA ALA A 207 -11.83 25.19 -15.52
C ALA A 207 -12.07 25.34 -14.02
N THR A 208 -13.25 25.93 -13.67
CA THR A 208 -13.64 26.15 -12.28
C THR A 208 -14.99 25.51 -11.97
N TRP A 209 -15.20 25.15 -10.72
CA TRP A 209 -16.47 24.72 -10.15
C TRP A 209 -16.90 25.65 -9.03
N VAL A 210 -18.19 25.96 -8.99
CA VAL A 210 -18.78 26.73 -7.88
C VAL A 210 -19.44 25.76 -6.91
N PHE A 211 -18.99 25.76 -5.67
CA PHE A 211 -19.57 24.96 -4.59
C PHE A 211 -19.79 25.83 -3.34
N LEU A 212 -21.01 25.85 -2.81
CA LEU A 212 -21.41 26.68 -1.67
C LEU A 212 -21.08 28.18 -1.87
N GLY A 213 -21.14 28.70 -3.10
CA GLY A 213 -20.84 30.09 -3.43
C GLY A 213 -19.34 30.42 -3.52
N MET A 214 -18.47 29.46 -3.37
CA MET A 214 -17.01 29.59 -3.56
C MET A 214 -16.59 28.97 -4.89
N GLU A 215 -15.65 29.61 -5.56
CA GLU A 215 -15.07 29.12 -6.81
C GLU A 215 -13.80 28.31 -6.53
N PHE A 216 -13.72 27.13 -7.14
CA PHE A 216 -12.61 26.21 -6.99
C PHE A 216 -12.05 25.80 -8.35
N HIS A 217 -10.75 25.69 -8.46
CA HIS A 217 -10.09 25.17 -9.65
C HIS A 217 -10.37 23.67 -9.81
N ALA A 218 -11.08 23.30 -10.88
CA ALA A 218 -11.64 21.95 -11.05
C ALA A 218 -10.58 20.87 -11.12
N LEU A 219 -9.49 21.10 -11.89
CA LEU A 219 -8.38 20.13 -11.99
C LEU A 219 -7.66 19.94 -10.66
N THR A 220 -7.46 21.00 -9.87
CA THR A 220 -6.85 20.88 -8.54
C THR A 220 -7.65 19.96 -7.65
N ILE A 221 -8.99 20.15 -7.57
CA ILE A 221 -9.85 19.26 -6.77
C ILE A 221 -9.78 17.84 -7.28
N THR A 222 -9.88 17.65 -8.60
CA THR A 222 -9.79 16.33 -9.22
C THR A 222 -8.48 15.63 -8.88
N CYS A 223 -7.34 16.29 -9.06
CA CYS A 223 -6.01 15.75 -8.73
C CYS A 223 -5.85 15.43 -7.24
N LEU A 224 -6.35 16.31 -6.35
CA LEU A 224 -6.28 16.07 -4.91
C LEU A 224 -7.14 14.87 -4.47
N LEU A 225 -8.34 14.71 -5.03
CA LEU A 225 -9.20 13.54 -4.77
C LEU A 225 -8.54 12.24 -5.25
N LEU A 226 -7.96 12.23 -6.45
CA LEU A 226 -7.18 11.10 -6.95
C LEU A 226 -5.96 10.83 -6.06
N PHE A 227 -5.27 11.87 -5.59
CA PHE A 227 -4.12 11.75 -4.70
C PHE A 227 -4.48 11.17 -3.33
N VAL A 228 -5.68 11.44 -2.79
CA VAL A 228 -6.15 10.78 -1.55
C VAL A 228 -6.17 9.25 -1.73
N GLY A 229 -6.58 8.76 -2.90
CA GLY A 229 -6.46 7.35 -3.26
C GLY A 229 -5.01 6.86 -3.21
N ALA A 230 -4.09 7.61 -3.83
CA ALA A 230 -2.67 7.29 -3.81
C ALA A 230 -2.09 7.28 -2.39
N MET A 231 -2.49 8.24 -1.53
CA MET A 231 -2.08 8.28 -0.11
C MET A 231 -2.47 7.01 0.65
N GLY A 232 -3.65 6.44 0.37
CA GLY A 232 -4.13 5.19 0.98
C GLY A 232 -3.23 4.01 0.62
N LYS A 233 -3.11 3.66 -0.66
CA LYS A 233 -2.34 2.51 -1.11
C LYS A 233 -0.83 2.66 -0.84
N SER A 234 -0.30 3.86 -1.01
CA SER A 234 1.13 4.14 -0.79
C SER A 234 1.46 4.61 0.61
N ALA A 235 0.56 4.44 1.56
CA ALA A 235 0.78 4.67 2.99
C ALA A 235 1.43 6.02 3.30
N GLN A 236 0.89 7.12 2.74
CA GLN A 236 1.35 8.45 3.05
C GLN A 236 0.77 8.94 4.38
N ILE A 237 1.39 9.98 4.95
CA ILE A 237 0.97 10.54 6.24
C ILE A 237 -0.55 10.74 6.30
N GLY A 238 -1.16 10.34 7.41
CA GLY A 238 -2.61 10.28 7.57
C GLY A 238 -3.22 8.92 7.22
N LEU A 239 -2.76 8.23 6.16
CA LEU A 239 -3.28 6.91 5.75
C LEU A 239 -2.22 5.79 5.81
N HIS A 240 -1.14 5.98 6.58
CA HIS A 240 0.00 5.06 6.65
C HIS A 240 -0.13 3.96 7.71
N THR A 241 -1.05 4.09 8.67
CA THR A 241 -1.08 3.27 9.89
C THR A 241 -1.30 1.77 9.66
N TRP A 242 -1.83 1.39 8.50
CA TRP A 242 -2.06 -0.01 8.14
C TRP A 242 -0.77 -0.76 7.73
N LEU A 243 0.22 -0.03 7.17
CA LEU A 243 1.39 -0.61 6.52
C LEU A 243 2.27 -1.43 7.49
N PRO A 244 2.67 -0.93 8.68
CA PRO A 244 3.46 -1.70 9.63
C PRO A 244 2.69 -2.86 10.26
N ASP A 245 1.37 -2.78 10.38
CA ASP A 245 0.55 -3.86 10.93
C ASP A 245 0.32 -4.99 9.88
N ALA A 246 0.47 -4.69 8.59
CA ALA A 246 0.50 -5.70 7.53
C ALA A 246 1.62 -6.74 7.70
N MET A 247 2.58 -6.48 8.60
CA MET A 247 3.65 -7.43 8.96
C MET A 247 3.16 -8.67 9.71
N GLU A 248 1.91 -8.72 10.13
CA GLU A 248 1.27 -9.93 10.70
C GLU A 248 1.10 -11.06 9.66
N GLY A 249 1.09 -10.73 8.37
CA GLY A 249 1.08 -11.72 7.29
C GLY A 249 2.42 -12.44 7.09
N PRO A 250 2.44 -13.55 6.33
CA PRO A 250 3.69 -14.25 5.98
C PRO A 250 4.70 -13.32 5.30
N THR A 251 5.99 -13.51 5.56
CA THR A 251 7.03 -12.59 5.04
C THR A 251 7.07 -12.45 3.51
N PRO A 252 6.83 -13.51 2.70
CA PRO A 252 6.71 -13.33 1.24
C PRO A 252 5.60 -12.37 0.83
N VAL A 253 4.50 -12.32 1.59
CA VAL A 253 3.42 -11.34 1.37
C VAL A 253 3.92 -9.93 1.63
N SER A 254 4.65 -9.73 2.73
CA SER A 254 5.27 -8.43 3.04
C SER A 254 6.20 -7.99 1.91
N ALA A 255 7.04 -8.89 1.39
CA ALA A 255 7.91 -8.60 0.27
C ALA A 255 7.13 -8.15 -0.98
N LEU A 256 6.06 -8.88 -1.34
CA LEU A 256 5.26 -8.58 -2.53
C LEU A 256 4.52 -7.25 -2.41
N ILE A 257 3.80 -7.03 -1.30
CA ILE A 257 3.04 -5.79 -1.05
C ILE A 257 3.95 -4.57 -1.06
N HIS A 258 5.12 -4.65 -0.41
CA HIS A 258 5.97 -3.49 -0.12
C HIS A 258 7.02 -3.20 -1.18
N ALA A 259 7.40 -4.17 -2.02
CA ALA A 259 8.48 -3.96 -2.98
C ALA A 259 7.98 -3.47 -4.35
N ALA A 260 7.01 -4.16 -4.96
CA ALA A 260 6.73 -4.00 -6.38
C ALA A 260 5.25 -3.84 -6.73
N THR A 261 4.32 -3.91 -5.76
CA THR A 261 2.89 -4.02 -6.09
C THR A 261 2.04 -2.95 -5.38
N MET A 262 1.24 -3.30 -4.38
CA MET A 262 0.20 -2.44 -3.83
C MET A 262 0.67 -1.03 -3.46
N VAL A 263 1.81 -0.93 -2.75
CA VAL A 263 2.30 0.38 -2.29
C VAL A 263 2.88 1.24 -3.41
N THR A 264 3.26 0.64 -4.54
CA THR A 264 3.73 1.36 -5.72
C THR A 264 2.60 1.83 -6.63
N ALA A 265 1.38 1.30 -6.44
CA ALA A 265 0.20 1.63 -7.24
C ALA A 265 -0.15 3.12 -7.18
N GLY A 266 -0.02 3.77 -6.01
CA GLY A 266 -0.27 5.20 -5.87
C GLY A 266 0.74 6.06 -6.61
N VAL A 267 2.03 5.71 -6.55
CA VAL A 267 3.08 6.39 -7.32
C VAL A 267 2.83 6.23 -8.82
N PHE A 268 2.60 4.98 -9.27
CA PHE A 268 2.26 4.70 -10.66
C PHE A 268 1.06 5.52 -11.14
N MET A 269 -0.03 5.55 -10.37
CA MET A 269 -1.26 6.27 -10.73
C MET A 269 -1.00 7.77 -10.92
N VAL A 270 -0.27 8.42 -10.01
CA VAL A 270 0.03 9.86 -10.14
C VAL A 270 0.95 10.12 -11.33
N VAL A 271 1.95 9.25 -11.59
CA VAL A 271 2.81 9.37 -12.77
C VAL A 271 2.01 9.13 -14.05
N ARG A 272 1.13 8.12 -14.10
CA ARG A 272 0.22 7.87 -15.23
C ARG A 272 -0.67 9.07 -15.53
N LEU A 273 -1.10 9.79 -14.51
CA LEU A 273 -1.94 10.98 -14.62
C LEU A 273 -1.12 12.28 -14.65
N SER A 274 0.18 12.21 -14.96
CA SER A 274 1.03 13.40 -15.08
C SER A 274 0.41 14.50 -15.96
N PRO A 275 -0.30 14.22 -17.09
CA PRO A 275 -0.94 15.28 -17.88
C PRO A 275 -1.95 16.13 -17.11
N LEU A 276 -2.59 15.55 -16.08
CA LEU A 276 -3.53 16.28 -15.21
C LEU A 276 -2.80 17.02 -14.09
N PHE A 277 -1.87 16.35 -13.41
CA PHE A 277 -1.13 16.94 -12.29
C PHE A 277 -0.27 18.12 -12.70
N GLU A 278 0.34 18.06 -13.89
CA GLU A 278 1.11 19.17 -14.47
C GLU A 278 0.30 20.46 -14.67
N GLN A 279 -1.02 20.39 -14.81
CA GLN A 279 -1.90 21.55 -14.93
C GLN A 279 -2.27 22.17 -13.57
N SER A 280 -1.78 21.64 -12.43
CA SER A 280 -2.12 22.13 -11.10
C SER A 280 -0.92 22.21 -10.17
N GLU A 281 -0.27 23.38 -10.12
CA GLU A 281 0.82 23.66 -9.19
C GLU A 281 0.44 23.41 -7.72
N THR A 282 -0.81 23.72 -7.35
CA THR A 282 -1.32 23.48 -6.00
C THR A 282 -1.35 21.97 -5.69
N ALA A 283 -1.78 21.13 -6.63
CA ALA A 283 -1.78 19.69 -6.44
C ALA A 283 -0.34 19.15 -6.31
N LEU A 284 0.57 19.59 -7.18
CA LEU A 284 2.00 19.23 -7.12
C LEU A 284 2.64 19.67 -5.79
N MET A 285 2.33 20.87 -5.30
CA MET A 285 2.79 21.35 -4.01
C MET A 285 2.30 20.47 -2.85
N VAL A 286 1.03 20.06 -2.85
CA VAL A 286 0.47 19.17 -1.83
C VAL A 286 1.12 17.78 -1.88
N VAL A 287 1.32 17.23 -3.08
CA VAL A 287 2.03 15.96 -3.28
C VAL A 287 3.44 16.03 -2.72
N THR A 288 4.18 17.12 -2.98
CA THR A 288 5.53 17.35 -2.45
C THR A 288 5.53 17.44 -0.92
N LEU A 289 4.62 18.22 -0.35
CA LEU A 289 4.50 18.41 1.10
C LEU A 289 4.22 17.08 1.81
N VAL A 290 3.22 16.34 1.33
CA VAL A 290 2.82 15.05 1.90
C VAL A 290 3.94 14.02 1.75
N GLY A 291 4.57 13.95 0.58
CA GLY A 291 5.68 13.02 0.33
C GLY A 291 6.87 13.27 1.23
N ALA A 292 7.36 14.51 1.29
CA ALA A 292 8.52 14.88 2.12
C ALA A 292 8.24 14.69 3.63
N SER A 293 7.05 15.10 4.09
CA SER A 293 6.63 14.88 5.49
C SER A 293 6.56 13.39 5.84
N THR A 294 6.04 12.56 4.92
CA THR A 294 5.98 11.10 5.10
C THR A 294 7.37 10.49 5.16
N ALA A 295 8.27 10.89 4.25
CA ALA A 295 9.65 10.39 4.23
C ALA A 295 10.35 10.62 5.57
N PHE A 296 10.23 11.82 6.12
CA PHE A 296 10.81 12.19 7.40
C PHE A 296 10.14 11.46 8.58
N MET A 297 8.81 11.52 8.69
CA MET A 297 8.04 10.89 9.77
C MET A 297 8.35 9.39 9.86
N ALA A 298 8.23 8.67 8.75
CA ALA A 298 8.46 7.23 8.72
C ALA A 298 9.92 6.87 9.08
N ALA A 299 10.89 7.68 8.65
CA ALA A 299 12.29 7.48 9.02
C ALA A 299 12.51 7.66 10.53
N THR A 300 11.86 8.66 11.16
CA THR A 300 11.95 8.83 12.63
C THR A 300 11.40 7.62 13.39
N ILE A 301 10.29 7.05 12.94
CA ILE A 301 9.69 5.85 13.56
C ILE A 301 10.61 4.64 13.40
N GLY A 302 11.21 4.47 12.23
CA GLY A 302 12.16 3.39 11.95
C GLY A 302 13.36 3.33 12.91
N LEU A 303 13.78 4.47 13.48
CA LEU A 303 14.89 4.55 14.45
C LEU A 303 14.63 3.75 15.73
N THR A 304 13.38 3.58 16.15
CA THR A 304 13.00 3.06 17.47
C THR A 304 12.29 1.71 17.45
N GLN A 305 11.88 1.22 16.26
CA GLN A 305 11.23 -0.09 16.16
C GLN A 305 12.23 -1.24 16.39
N TYR A 306 11.76 -2.34 17.00
CA TYR A 306 12.58 -3.51 17.31
C TYR A 306 12.23 -4.74 16.48
N ASP A 307 11.05 -4.78 15.89
CA ASP A 307 10.65 -5.84 14.95
C ASP A 307 11.36 -5.63 13.60
N ILE A 308 12.09 -6.66 13.14
CA ILE A 308 12.91 -6.60 11.91
C ILE A 308 12.06 -6.25 10.67
N LYS A 309 10.84 -6.81 10.56
CA LYS A 309 9.92 -6.51 9.45
C LYS A 309 9.37 -5.09 9.55
N ARG A 310 9.01 -4.63 10.75
CA ARG A 310 8.47 -3.27 10.96
C ARG A 310 9.50 -2.19 10.63
N VAL A 311 10.78 -2.37 10.96
CA VAL A 311 11.84 -1.44 10.54
C VAL A 311 11.86 -1.31 9.01
N ILE A 312 11.83 -2.44 8.29
CA ILE A 312 11.85 -2.46 6.82
C ILE A 312 10.54 -1.86 6.26
N ALA A 313 9.39 -2.08 6.91
CA ALA A 313 8.10 -1.50 6.51
C ALA A 313 8.11 0.03 6.63
N TYR A 314 8.58 0.61 7.75
CA TYR A 314 8.72 2.06 7.88
C TYR A 314 9.74 2.64 6.90
N SER A 315 10.80 1.89 6.61
CA SER A 315 11.71 2.32 5.55
C SER A 315 11.06 2.31 4.16
N THR A 316 10.08 1.41 3.90
CA THR A 316 9.27 1.46 2.67
C THR A 316 8.40 2.71 2.63
N CYS A 317 7.69 3.01 3.72
CA CYS A 317 6.87 4.22 3.83
C CYS A 317 7.72 5.48 3.57
N SER A 318 8.93 5.54 4.11
CA SER A 318 9.88 6.64 3.86
C SER A 318 10.29 6.73 2.38
N GLN A 319 10.63 5.61 1.73
CA GLN A 319 11.03 5.61 0.32
C GLN A 319 9.87 5.98 -0.63
N LEU A 320 8.63 5.59 -0.32
CA LEU A 320 7.45 6.05 -1.03
C LEU A 320 7.27 7.56 -0.90
N GLY A 321 7.55 8.13 0.28
CA GLY A 321 7.60 9.57 0.47
C GLY A 321 8.59 10.27 -0.47
N TYR A 322 9.80 9.68 -0.68
CA TYR A 322 10.75 10.18 -1.68
C TYR A 322 10.17 10.16 -3.09
N MET A 323 9.49 9.08 -3.48
CA MET A 323 8.87 9.00 -4.80
C MET A 323 7.80 10.06 -4.98
N PHE A 324 6.98 10.33 -3.95
CA PHE A 324 5.94 11.35 -4.04
C PHE A 324 6.49 12.77 -4.09
N PHE A 325 7.49 13.14 -3.31
CA PHE A 325 8.01 14.48 -3.49
C PHE A 325 8.80 14.65 -4.79
N ALA A 326 9.38 13.57 -5.35
CA ALA A 326 9.91 13.61 -6.70
C ALA A 326 8.81 13.89 -7.75
N VAL A 327 7.68 13.18 -7.65
CA VAL A 327 6.50 13.43 -8.49
C VAL A 327 6.00 14.87 -8.32
N GLY A 328 5.92 15.36 -7.09
CA GLY A 328 5.43 16.71 -6.78
C GLY A 328 6.33 17.84 -7.27
N VAL A 329 7.62 17.58 -7.53
CA VAL A 329 8.52 18.53 -8.24
C VAL A 329 8.65 18.20 -9.73
N SER A 330 7.70 17.46 -10.30
CA SER A 330 7.65 17.05 -11.71
C SER A 330 8.81 16.18 -12.19
N ALA A 331 9.55 15.55 -11.27
CA ALA A 331 10.60 14.59 -11.56
C ALA A 331 10.05 13.14 -11.65
N TYR A 332 8.97 12.93 -12.41
CA TYR A 332 8.29 11.63 -12.57
C TYR A 332 9.20 10.49 -13.00
N PRO A 333 10.10 10.68 -13.99
CA PRO A 333 11.05 9.64 -14.38
C PRO A 333 11.95 9.19 -13.22
N ALA A 334 12.40 10.11 -12.37
CA ALA A 334 13.21 9.79 -11.21
C ALA A 334 12.41 8.99 -10.17
N ALA A 335 11.11 9.30 -9.99
CA ALA A 335 10.22 8.54 -9.11
C ALA A 335 10.05 7.08 -9.59
N ILE A 336 9.81 6.85 -10.88
CA ILE A 336 9.67 5.50 -11.46
C ILE A 336 11.02 4.76 -11.48
N PHE A 337 12.11 5.46 -11.72
CA PHE A 337 13.44 4.88 -11.61
C PHE A 337 13.73 4.38 -10.20
N HIS A 338 13.39 5.20 -9.20
CA HIS A 338 13.53 4.79 -7.80
C HIS A 338 12.56 3.66 -7.45
N LEU A 339 11.34 3.65 -7.99
CA LEU A 339 10.38 2.55 -7.83
C LEU A 339 10.95 1.23 -8.34
N MET A 340 11.58 1.22 -9.53
CA MET A 340 12.19 0.02 -10.10
C MET A 340 13.36 -0.48 -9.24
N THR A 341 14.29 0.38 -8.85
CA THR A 341 15.42 -0.01 -8.00
C THR A 341 14.97 -0.44 -6.62
N HIS A 342 13.98 0.27 -6.05
CA HIS A 342 13.34 -0.03 -4.76
C HIS A 342 12.75 -1.44 -4.75
N ALA A 343 12.11 -1.87 -5.83
CA ALA A 343 11.52 -3.18 -5.92
C ALA A 343 12.55 -4.30 -5.67
N PHE A 344 13.76 -4.18 -6.22
CA PHE A 344 14.82 -5.15 -6.02
C PHE A 344 15.36 -5.16 -4.59
N PHE A 345 15.81 -4.02 -4.07
CA PHE A 345 16.44 -4.03 -2.75
C PHE A 345 15.42 -4.20 -1.60
N LYS A 346 14.15 -3.81 -1.78
CA LYS A 346 13.13 -4.06 -0.77
C LYS A 346 12.67 -5.51 -0.72
N ALA A 347 12.45 -6.12 -1.88
CA ALA A 347 12.17 -7.54 -1.91
C ALA A 347 13.33 -8.33 -1.28
N LEU A 348 14.58 -7.96 -1.58
CA LEU A 348 15.77 -8.56 -0.98
C LEU A 348 15.78 -8.42 0.56
N LEU A 349 15.50 -7.24 1.08
CA LEU A 349 15.50 -7.00 2.53
C LEU A 349 14.36 -7.73 3.24
N PHE A 350 13.16 -7.74 2.66
CA PHE A 350 12.04 -8.47 3.26
C PHE A 350 12.23 -9.97 3.22
N LEU A 351 12.59 -10.53 2.08
CA LEU A 351 12.83 -11.97 1.98
C LEU A 351 14.08 -12.39 2.78
N GLY A 352 15.12 -11.56 2.82
CA GLY A 352 16.28 -11.77 3.68
C GLY A 352 15.91 -11.76 5.17
N SER A 353 15.02 -10.84 5.61
CA SER A 353 14.50 -10.88 6.97
C SER A 353 13.66 -12.13 7.23
N GLY A 354 12.91 -12.61 6.23
CA GLY A 354 12.21 -13.90 6.29
C GLY A 354 13.15 -15.07 6.51
N SER A 355 14.32 -15.06 5.84
CA SER A 355 15.36 -16.07 6.05
C SER A 355 15.94 -16.02 7.48
N VAL A 356 16.14 -14.81 8.04
CA VAL A 356 16.56 -14.64 9.45
C VAL A 356 15.50 -15.17 10.41
N ILE A 357 14.23 -14.81 10.21
CA ILE A 357 13.11 -15.25 11.06
C ILE A 357 12.97 -16.78 11.01
N HIS A 358 13.08 -17.37 9.82
CA HIS A 358 13.06 -18.83 9.65
C HIS A 358 14.22 -19.51 10.40
N ALA A 359 15.43 -18.96 10.32
CA ALA A 359 16.59 -19.47 11.04
C ALA A 359 16.45 -19.33 12.57
N MET A 360 15.69 -18.35 13.06
CA MET A 360 15.49 -18.02 14.47
C MET A 360 14.18 -18.59 15.06
N SER A 361 13.59 -19.61 14.43
CA SER A 361 12.34 -20.26 14.91
C SER A 361 11.19 -19.26 15.11
N ASP A 362 10.94 -18.40 14.11
CA ASP A 362 9.91 -17.36 14.04
C ASP A 362 10.11 -16.13 14.96
N GLU A 363 11.30 -15.97 15.58
CA GLU A 363 11.62 -14.75 16.33
C GLU A 363 11.76 -13.54 15.38
N GLN A 364 11.08 -12.43 15.71
CA GLN A 364 11.09 -11.18 14.93
C GLN A 364 11.74 -10.02 15.68
N ASP A 365 11.86 -10.10 17.00
CA ASP A 365 12.44 -9.04 17.82
C ASP A 365 13.97 -9.09 17.77
N MET A 366 14.57 -8.05 17.21
CA MET A 366 16.03 -7.93 17.10
C MET A 366 16.75 -7.90 18.45
N ARG A 367 16.05 -7.61 19.56
CA ARG A 367 16.64 -7.66 20.91
C ARG A 367 17.01 -9.08 21.34
N ASN A 368 16.31 -10.06 20.80
CA ASN A 368 16.54 -11.48 21.05
C ASN A 368 17.49 -12.12 20.02
N MET A 369 17.99 -11.36 19.04
CA MET A 369 18.93 -11.81 18.01
C MET A 369 20.36 -11.42 18.39
N GLY A 370 21.33 -11.61 17.50
CA GLY A 370 22.73 -11.22 17.63
C GLY A 370 23.70 -12.32 17.24
N GLY A 371 24.88 -11.92 16.73
CA GLY A 371 25.94 -12.87 16.38
C GLY A 371 25.64 -13.81 15.20
N LEU A 372 24.54 -13.60 14.46
CA LEU A 372 24.08 -14.52 13.41
C LEU A 372 24.97 -14.50 12.15
N GLY A 373 25.80 -13.48 11.96
CA GLY A 373 26.58 -13.33 10.73
C GLY A 373 27.55 -14.46 10.42
N ARG A 374 27.98 -15.21 11.43
CA ARG A 374 28.82 -16.42 11.25
C ARG A 374 28.02 -17.69 11.02
N LEU A 375 26.78 -17.73 11.48
CA LEU A 375 25.90 -18.90 11.40
C LEU A 375 25.13 -18.93 10.08
N ILE A 376 24.72 -17.76 9.58
CA ILE A 376 24.01 -17.59 8.31
C ILE A 376 24.72 -16.55 7.42
N PRO A 377 25.95 -16.83 6.95
CA PRO A 377 26.79 -15.86 6.26
C PRO A 377 26.23 -15.42 4.89
N VAL A 378 25.53 -16.29 4.17
CA VAL A 378 24.93 -15.95 2.87
C VAL A 378 23.78 -14.99 3.08
N THR A 379 22.87 -15.27 3.99
CA THR A 379 21.77 -14.36 4.34
C THR A 379 22.32 -13.02 4.85
N TYR A 380 23.39 -13.00 5.65
CA TYR A 380 24.05 -11.78 6.09
C TYR A 380 24.59 -10.94 4.92
N ALA A 381 25.30 -11.55 3.97
CA ALA A 381 25.83 -10.85 2.80
C ALA A 381 24.72 -10.25 1.94
N LEU A 382 23.61 -10.97 1.74
CA LEU A 382 22.45 -10.52 0.99
C LEU A 382 21.73 -9.34 1.68
N MET A 383 21.57 -9.41 3.00
CA MET A 383 21.00 -8.30 3.80
C MET A 383 21.92 -7.08 3.79
N LEU A 384 23.23 -7.26 3.79
CA LEU A 384 24.20 -6.19 3.67
C LEU A 384 24.10 -5.49 2.30
N ILE A 385 24.01 -6.25 1.19
CA ILE A 385 23.80 -5.70 -0.15
C ILE A 385 22.51 -4.87 -0.21
N GLY A 386 21.39 -5.40 0.30
CA GLY A 386 20.12 -4.67 0.36
C GLY A 386 20.20 -3.38 1.19
N SER A 387 20.92 -3.41 2.31
CA SER A 387 21.10 -2.23 3.17
C SER A 387 22.03 -1.18 2.54
N LEU A 388 23.09 -1.59 1.82
CA LEU A 388 23.94 -0.68 1.04
C LEU A 388 23.15 0.00 -0.09
N ALA A 389 22.31 -0.76 -0.78
CA ALA A 389 21.44 -0.22 -1.82
C ALA A 389 20.41 0.76 -1.23
N LEU A 390 19.76 0.43 -0.11
CA LEU A 390 18.81 1.30 0.57
C LEU A 390 19.45 2.60 1.08
N ALA A 391 20.65 2.51 1.65
CA ALA A 391 21.40 3.69 2.10
C ALA A 391 21.86 4.59 0.94
N GLY A 392 21.96 4.03 -0.27
CA GLY A 392 22.43 4.78 -1.45
C GLY A 392 23.95 4.97 -1.42
N ILE A 393 24.70 3.90 -1.24
CA ILE A 393 26.16 3.96 -1.22
C ILE A 393 26.70 3.85 -2.65
N GLY A 394 27.50 4.84 -3.05
CA GLY A 394 28.13 4.93 -4.35
C GLY A 394 29.17 6.04 -4.42
N ILE A 395 29.80 6.24 -5.57
CA ILE A 395 30.80 7.30 -5.80
C ILE A 395 30.17 8.39 -6.66
N PRO A 396 29.92 9.60 -6.12
CA PRO A 396 29.30 10.70 -6.85
C PRO A 396 30.03 11.01 -8.17
N GLY A 397 29.24 11.22 -9.24
CA GLY A 397 29.78 11.50 -10.57
C GLY A 397 30.26 10.26 -11.34
N THR A 398 30.02 9.04 -10.83
CA THR A 398 30.37 7.78 -11.51
C THR A 398 29.18 6.83 -11.56
N LEU A 399 29.29 5.77 -12.37
CA LEU A 399 28.33 4.66 -12.38
C LEU A 399 28.66 3.57 -11.33
N ILE A 400 29.61 3.84 -10.44
CA ILE A 400 30.00 2.91 -9.37
C ILE A 400 29.16 3.17 -8.14
N GLY A 401 28.19 2.31 -7.89
CA GLY A 401 27.29 2.43 -6.74
C GLY A 401 26.18 1.38 -6.78
N PHE A 402 25.51 1.22 -5.64
CA PHE A 402 24.32 0.38 -5.56
C PHE A 402 23.11 1.06 -6.20
N ALA A 403 22.09 0.28 -6.55
CA ALA A 403 20.95 0.77 -7.32
C ALA A 403 20.24 1.99 -6.66
N GLY A 404 20.11 2.02 -5.35
CA GLY A 404 19.51 3.14 -4.63
C GLY A 404 20.30 4.44 -4.67
N PHE A 405 21.64 4.39 -4.85
CA PHE A 405 22.47 5.57 -5.06
C PHE A 405 22.06 6.31 -6.33
N HIS A 406 21.96 5.59 -7.45
CA HIS A 406 21.62 6.19 -8.74
C HIS A 406 20.22 6.79 -8.80
N SER A 407 19.28 6.25 -8.06
CA SER A 407 17.87 6.68 -8.14
C SER A 407 17.48 7.69 -7.05
N LYS A 408 17.89 7.46 -5.78
CA LYS A 408 17.51 8.33 -4.67
C LYS A 408 18.21 9.71 -4.74
N ASP A 409 19.48 9.73 -5.16
CA ASP A 409 20.25 10.97 -5.21
C ASP A 409 19.68 11.93 -6.27
N VAL A 410 19.27 11.42 -7.45
CA VAL A 410 18.56 12.23 -8.45
C VAL A 410 17.25 12.82 -7.91
N ILE A 411 16.50 12.09 -7.07
CA ILE A 411 15.30 12.64 -6.43
C ILE A 411 15.64 13.83 -5.52
N ILE A 412 16.69 13.70 -4.70
CA ILE A 412 17.13 14.77 -3.79
C ILE A 412 17.66 15.97 -4.58
N GLU A 413 18.44 15.71 -5.64
CA GLU A 413 18.96 16.74 -6.54
C GLU A 413 17.82 17.49 -7.25
N SER A 414 16.79 16.77 -7.74
CA SER A 414 15.61 17.37 -8.37
C SER A 414 14.82 18.26 -7.39
N ALA A 415 14.69 17.84 -6.13
CA ALA A 415 14.02 18.66 -5.11
C ALA A 415 14.77 19.97 -4.84
N PHE A 416 16.12 19.93 -4.84
CA PHE A 416 16.95 21.13 -4.73
C PHE A 416 16.84 22.02 -5.99
N ALA A 417 16.89 21.41 -7.16
CA ALA A 417 16.83 22.09 -8.46
C ALA A 417 15.48 22.78 -8.72
N ALA A 418 14.39 22.31 -8.11
CA ALA A 418 13.08 22.94 -8.22
C ALA A 418 13.06 24.39 -7.74
N SER A 419 14.06 24.84 -6.97
CA SER A 419 14.29 26.23 -6.54
C SER A 419 13.08 26.91 -5.89
N SER A 420 12.02 26.15 -5.58
CA SER A 420 10.82 26.62 -4.89
C SER A 420 10.95 26.42 -3.38
N GLY A 421 10.20 27.17 -2.58
CA GLY A 421 10.18 26.98 -1.13
C GLY A 421 9.78 25.56 -0.72
N ILE A 422 8.86 24.94 -1.46
CA ILE A 422 8.44 23.56 -1.21
C ILE A 422 9.50 22.53 -1.65
N GLY A 423 10.23 22.80 -2.74
CA GLY A 423 11.35 21.97 -3.18
C GLY A 423 12.47 21.96 -2.13
N MET A 424 12.83 23.14 -1.59
CA MET A 424 13.82 23.24 -0.50
C MET A 424 13.34 22.56 0.80
N TYR A 425 12.07 22.61 1.13
CA TYR A 425 11.49 21.84 2.22
C TYR A 425 11.70 20.33 2.01
N ALA A 426 11.36 19.82 0.81
CA ALA A 426 11.53 18.41 0.46
C ALA A 426 13.01 17.99 0.47
N PHE A 427 13.91 18.84 -0.04
CA PHE A 427 15.35 18.61 -0.03
C PHE A 427 15.88 18.37 1.41
N TRP A 428 15.61 19.28 2.34
CA TRP A 428 16.13 19.16 3.70
C TRP A 428 15.52 18.00 4.48
N LEU A 429 14.21 17.74 4.31
CA LEU A 429 13.60 16.55 4.91
C LEU A 429 14.11 15.25 4.28
N GLY A 430 14.37 15.28 2.98
CA GLY A 430 15.01 14.16 2.27
C GLY A 430 16.42 13.88 2.81
N ILE A 431 17.27 14.89 2.99
CA ILE A 431 18.60 14.73 3.59
C ILE A 431 18.52 14.17 5.02
N ALA A 432 17.62 14.72 5.85
CA ALA A 432 17.42 14.20 7.21
C ALA A 432 16.95 12.73 7.20
N ALA A 433 16.01 12.39 6.32
CA ALA A 433 15.55 11.02 6.16
C ALA A 433 16.64 10.08 5.62
N ALA A 434 17.55 10.55 4.75
CA ALA A 434 18.68 9.77 4.26
C ALA A 434 19.65 9.40 5.40
N PHE A 435 19.98 10.35 6.29
CA PHE A 435 20.77 10.09 7.49
C PHE A 435 20.12 9.01 8.38
N MET A 436 18.83 9.19 8.68
CA MET A 436 18.07 8.26 9.52
C MET A 436 17.94 6.88 8.86
N THR A 437 17.77 6.82 7.54
CA THR A 437 17.71 5.58 6.76
C THR A 437 18.98 4.76 6.91
N ALA A 438 20.14 5.39 6.76
CA ALA A 438 21.43 4.74 6.95
C ALA A 438 21.59 4.26 8.40
N PHE A 439 21.23 5.09 9.37
CA PHE A 439 21.33 4.73 10.79
C PHE A 439 20.47 3.51 11.16
N TYR A 440 19.15 3.51 10.86
CA TYR A 440 18.29 2.39 11.27
C TYR A 440 18.58 1.10 10.52
N SER A 441 19.03 1.19 9.25
CA SER A 441 19.42 0.01 8.47
C SER A 441 20.66 -0.66 9.06
N TRP A 442 21.66 0.11 9.44
CA TRP A 442 22.84 -0.43 10.12
C TRP A 442 22.56 -0.86 11.55
N ARG A 443 21.69 -0.15 12.27
CA ARG A 443 21.15 -0.62 13.56
C ARG A 443 20.54 -2.02 13.43
N LEU A 444 19.72 -2.24 12.41
CA LEU A 444 19.13 -3.56 12.12
C LEU A 444 20.23 -4.61 11.89
N LEU A 445 21.21 -4.32 11.01
CA LEU A 445 22.31 -5.23 10.71
C LEU A 445 23.16 -5.56 11.96
N PHE A 446 23.52 -4.54 12.73
CA PHE A 446 24.35 -4.74 13.92
C PHE A 446 23.62 -5.49 15.02
N MET A 447 22.34 -5.19 15.26
CA MET A 447 21.57 -5.89 16.27
C MET A 447 21.29 -7.37 15.89
N THR A 448 21.13 -7.66 14.60
CA THR A 448 20.79 -9.01 14.11
C THR A 448 22.03 -9.87 13.93
N PHE A 449 23.05 -9.37 13.26
CA PHE A 449 24.17 -10.19 12.78
C PHE A 449 25.46 -10.06 13.58
N HIS A 450 25.60 -8.99 14.36
CA HIS A 450 26.83 -8.74 15.12
C HIS A 450 26.63 -8.89 16.63
N GLY A 451 27.73 -8.78 17.38
CA GLY A 451 27.72 -8.91 18.82
C GLY A 451 27.59 -10.37 19.30
N LYS A 452 27.13 -10.55 20.53
CA LYS A 452 26.88 -11.87 21.14
C LYS A 452 25.44 -12.28 20.88
N PRO A 453 25.16 -13.59 20.67
CA PRO A 453 23.80 -14.10 20.64
C PRO A 453 23.04 -13.77 21.92
N ARG A 454 21.78 -13.38 21.76
CA ARG A 454 20.87 -13.02 22.87
C ARG A 454 19.65 -13.93 22.95
N CYS A 455 19.57 -14.93 22.06
CA CYS A 455 18.57 -15.98 22.12
C CYS A 455 18.97 -17.09 23.11
N ASP A 456 18.04 -17.96 23.42
CA ASP A 456 18.27 -19.17 24.21
C ASP A 456 19.17 -20.18 23.45
N GLU A 457 19.83 -21.05 24.20
CA GLU A 457 20.78 -22.04 23.63
C GLU A 457 20.08 -23.03 22.68
N ASN A 458 18.83 -23.35 22.94
CA ASN A 458 18.05 -24.25 22.10
C ASN A 458 17.80 -23.65 20.72
N THR A 459 17.34 -22.39 20.66
CA THR A 459 17.17 -21.64 19.40
C THR A 459 18.50 -21.52 18.66
N LEU A 460 19.59 -21.17 19.37
CA LEU A 460 20.91 -21.00 18.76
C LEU A 460 21.44 -22.31 18.13
N ALA A 461 21.17 -23.46 18.75
CA ALA A 461 21.58 -24.77 18.24
C ALA A 461 20.86 -25.15 16.93
N HIS A 462 19.70 -24.60 16.65
CA HIS A 462 18.91 -24.88 15.46
C HIS A 462 19.11 -23.85 14.33
N VAL A 463 19.89 -22.78 14.56
CA VAL A 463 20.17 -21.77 13.53
C VAL A 463 20.92 -22.42 12.36
N HIS A 464 20.34 -22.32 11.18
CA HIS A 464 20.94 -22.81 9.93
C HIS A 464 20.61 -21.89 8.76
N GLU A 465 21.41 -21.95 7.71
CA GLU A 465 21.17 -21.20 6.47
C GLU A 465 19.89 -21.70 5.79
N SER A 466 19.18 -20.80 5.14
CA SER A 466 17.95 -21.12 4.40
C SER A 466 18.21 -22.10 3.25
N PRO A 467 17.25 -22.96 2.89
CA PRO A 467 17.40 -23.90 1.77
C PRO A 467 17.61 -23.18 0.43
N ALA A 468 18.24 -23.88 -0.52
CA ALA A 468 18.62 -23.32 -1.81
C ALA A 468 17.44 -22.68 -2.57
N VAL A 469 16.23 -23.24 -2.46
CA VAL A 469 15.02 -22.69 -3.10
C VAL A 469 14.66 -21.29 -2.59
N MET A 470 15.07 -20.92 -1.38
CA MET A 470 14.93 -19.58 -0.82
C MET A 470 16.11 -18.67 -1.18
N ILE A 471 17.34 -19.20 -1.24
CA ILE A 471 18.55 -18.42 -1.47
C ILE A 471 18.70 -18.00 -2.93
N TRP A 472 18.42 -18.86 -3.91
CA TRP A 472 18.56 -18.52 -5.34
C TRP A 472 17.73 -17.30 -5.78
N PRO A 473 16.45 -17.16 -5.38
CA PRO A 473 15.68 -15.94 -5.62
C PRO A 473 16.34 -14.67 -5.06
N LEU A 474 16.98 -14.77 -3.88
CA LEU A 474 17.66 -13.63 -3.27
C LEU A 474 18.91 -13.20 -4.06
N TYR A 475 19.64 -14.12 -4.69
CA TYR A 475 20.75 -13.74 -5.57
C TYR A 475 20.30 -12.92 -6.77
N LEU A 476 19.15 -13.24 -7.37
CA LEU A 476 18.60 -12.46 -8.47
C LEU A 476 18.23 -11.04 -8.02
N LEU A 477 17.60 -10.91 -6.84
CA LEU A 477 17.27 -9.62 -6.27
C LEU A 477 18.52 -8.82 -5.89
N ALA A 478 19.56 -9.48 -5.38
CA ALA A 478 20.84 -8.85 -5.08
C ALA A 478 21.54 -8.33 -6.34
N ALA A 479 21.51 -9.09 -7.42
CA ALA A 479 22.01 -8.61 -8.72
C ALA A 479 21.26 -7.34 -9.17
N GLY A 480 19.92 -7.30 -9.06
CA GLY A 480 19.14 -6.10 -9.32
C GLY A 480 19.50 -4.94 -8.38
N ALA A 481 19.68 -5.21 -7.08
CA ALA A 481 20.07 -4.19 -6.09
C ALA A 481 21.47 -3.60 -6.32
N ILE A 482 22.35 -4.32 -7.03
CA ILE A 482 23.69 -3.83 -7.41
C ILE A 482 23.64 -3.12 -8.76
N PHE A 483 23.08 -3.76 -9.79
CA PHE A 483 23.30 -3.36 -11.18
C PHE A 483 22.15 -2.55 -11.81
N ALA A 484 20.89 -2.71 -11.36
CA ALA A 484 19.73 -2.10 -12.01
C ALA A 484 19.84 -0.56 -12.05
N GLY A 485 20.46 0.06 -11.03
CA GLY A 485 20.68 1.50 -10.99
C GLY A 485 21.62 1.98 -12.10
N ALA A 486 22.80 1.38 -12.20
CA ALA A 486 23.78 1.77 -13.22
C ALA A 486 23.28 1.49 -14.65
N LEU A 487 22.61 0.34 -14.86
CA LEU A 487 22.06 -0.03 -16.17
C LEU A 487 20.90 0.86 -16.60
N GLY A 488 20.03 1.25 -15.66
CA GLY A 488 18.84 2.05 -15.96
C GLY A 488 19.10 3.57 -16.03
N TYR A 489 20.18 4.07 -15.42
CA TYR A 489 20.41 5.50 -15.23
C TYR A 489 20.22 6.32 -16.49
N ASN A 490 20.91 5.94 -17.57
CA ASN A 490 20.88 6.70 -18.82
C ASN A 490 19.49 6.70 -19.49
N LEU A 491 18.77 5.59 -19.40
CA LEU A 491 17.43 5.46 -19.99
C LEU A 491 16.39 6.25 -19.20
N PHE A 492 16.43 6.15 -17.86
CA PHE A 492 15.37 6.71 -17.03
C PHE A 492 15.54 8.19 -16.76
N VAL A 493 16.76 8.64 -16.49
CA VAL A 493 17.05 10.01 -16.01
C VAL A 493 18.24 10.69 -16.68
N GLY A 494 19.00 10.00 -17.54
CA GLY A 494 20.13 10.53 -18.28
C GLY A 494 19.77 11.01 -19.68
N ASP A 495 20.74 11.01 -20.59
CA ASP A 495 20.62 11.53 -21.96
C ASP A 495 19.56 10.80 -22.81
N GLY A 496 19.25 9.53 -22.48
CA GLY A 496 18.22 8.73 -23.15
C GLY A 496 16.78 9.01 -22.73
N LEU A 497 16.56 9.87 -21.73
CA LEU A 497 15.27 10.11 -21.09
C LEU A 497 14.13 10.41 -22.07
N ALA A 498 14.34 11.38 -22.98
CA ALA A 498 13.29 11.84 -23.88
C ALA A 498 12.87 10.75 -24.88
N GLN A 499 13.84 9.98 -25.39
CA GLN A 499 13.58 8.88 -26.33
C GLN A 499 12.91 7.69 -25.62
N PHE A 500 13.31 7.40 -24.37
CA PHE A 500 12.81 6.27 -23.62
C PHE A 500 11.36 6.45 -23.17
N TRP A 501 11.04 7.60 -22.56
CA TRP A 501 9.70 7.83 -22.03
C TRP A 501 8.70 8.25 -23.11
N GLY A 502 9.15 8.97 -24.17
CA GLY A 502 8.28 9.45 -25.24
C GLY A 502 7.03 10.17 -24.68
N GLU A 503 5.84 9.72 -25.07
CA GLU A 503 4.54 10.26 -24.61
C GLU A 503 4.00 9.59 -23.34
N SER A 504 4.71 8.61 -22.77
CA SER A 504 4.21 7.86 -21.60
C SER A 504 4.20 8.68 -20.31
N ILE A 505 5.00 9.74 -20.23
CA ILE A 505 5.07 10.70 -19.12
C ILE A 505 5.11 12.11 -19.72
N GLN A 506 4.23 12.98 -19.26
CA GLN A 506 4.20 14.37 -19.67
C GLN A 506 4.82 15.26 -18.59
N ILE A 507 5.72 16.14 -18.98
CA ILE A 507 6.32 17.19 -18.15
C ILE A 507 6.19 18.51 -18.93
N LEU A 508 5.65 19.54 -18.31
CA LEU A 508 5.53 20.84 -18.95
C LEU A 508 6.91 21.53 -19.06
N PRO A 509 7.16 22.32 -20.13
CA PRO A 509 8.48 22.91 -20.38
C PRO A 509 9.02 23.84 -19.30
N HIS A 510 8.15 24.40 -18.46
CA HIS A 510 8.55 25.26 -17.34
C HIS A 510 8.94 24.47 -16.06
N HIS A 511 8.66 23.18 -16.00
CA HIS A 511 9.07 22.31 -14.92
C HIS A 511 10.43 21.69 -15.24
N THR A 512 11.50 22.39 -14.91
CA THR A 512 12.90 22.02 -15.29
C THR A 512 13.65 21.26 -14.20
N ALA A 513 13.03 20.95 -13.08
CA ALA A 513 13.69 20.39 -11.88
C ALA A 513 14.56 19.15 -12.17
N LEU A 514 14.05 18.20 -12.99
CA LEU A 514 14.81 17.00 -13.35
C LEU A 514 15.98 17.33 -14.30
N ALA A 515 15.77 18.21 -15.28
CA ALA A 515 16.83 18.61 -16.21
C ALA A 515 17.95 19.38 -15.50
N GLU A 516 17.60 20.24 -14.54
CA GLU A 516 18.56 21.01 -13.75
C GLU A 516 19.22 20.20 -12.61
N ALA A 517 18.65 19.04 -12.23
CA ALA A 517 19.23 18.17 -11.22
C ALA A 517 20.68 17.78 -11.52
N HIS A 518 21.02 17.60 -12.80
CA HIS A 518 22.39 17.27 -13.22
C HIS A 518 23.38 18.43 -13.05
N ASN A 519 22.92 19.67 -12.94
CA ASN A 519 23.71 20.90 -12.85
C ASN A 519 23.82 21.46 -11.42
N VAL A 520 23.27 20.79 -10.43
CA VAL A 520 23.33 21.25 -9.02
C VAL A 520 24.77 21.32 -8.49
N PRO A 521 25.05 22.19 -7.51
CA PRO A 521 26.36 22.31 -6.91
C PRO A 521 26.89 20.99 -6.35
N ILE A 522 28.20 20.78 -6.41
CA ILE A 522 28.85 19.50 -6.01
C ILE A 522 28.55 19.09 -4.55
N TRP A 523 28.37 20.08 -3.66
CA TRP A 523 28.01 19.78 -2.28
C TRP A 523 26.63 19.11 -2.14
N VAL A 524 25.69 19.45 -3.02
CA VAL A 524 24.35 18.82 -3.09
C VAL A 524 24.47 17.35 -3.49
N LYS A 525 25.34 17.04 -4.46
CA LYS A 525 25.60 15.67 -4.92
C LYS A 525 26.33 14.81 -3.88
N VAL A 526 27.19 15.42 -3.07
CA VAL A 526 27.98 14.69 -2.06
C VAL A 526 27.24 14.56 -0.73
N LEU A 527 26.34 15.47 -0.40
CA LEU A 527 25.68 15.54 0.89
C LEU A 527 24.89 14.27 1.26
N PRO A 528 24.10 13.64 0.36
CA PRO A 528 23.38 12.40 0.68
C PRO A 528 24.31 11.26 1.10
N LEU A 529 25.43 11.11 0.40
CA LEU A 529 26.45 10.13 0.75
C LEU A 529 27.14 10.45 2.08
N ALA A 530 27.50 11.71 2.30
CA ALA A 530 28.16 12.13 3.53
C ALA A 530 27.30 11.88 4.76
N VAL A 531 26.00 12.24 4.71
CA VAL A 531 25.07 11.99 5.82
C VAL A 531 24.76 10.49 5.95
N GLY A 532 24.76 9.74 4.85
CA GLY A 532 24.62 8.28 4.85
C GLY A 532 25.77 7.61 5.61
N ILE A 533 27.03 7.95 5.27
CA ILE A 533 28.22 7.46 5.99
C ILE A 533 28.20 7.89 7.45
N GLY A 534 27.78 9.13 7.74
CA GLY A 534 27.61 9.63 9.10
C GLY A 534 26.59 8.80 9.91
N GLY A 535 25.47 8.45 9.31
CA GLY A 535 24.45 7.58 9.91
C GLY A 535 24.97 6.18 10.21
N ILE A 536 25.71 5.57 9.27
CA ILE A 536 26.38 4.28 9.45
C ILE A 536 27.39 4.34 10.60
N GLY A 537 28.26 5.36 10.59
CA GLY A 537 29.28 5.56 11.63
C GLY A 537 28.67 5.75 13.02
N LEU A 538 27.58 6.52 13.13
CA LEU A 538 26.86 6.69 14.39
C LEU A 538 26.22 5.38 14.85
N ALA A 539 25.61 4.61 13.96
CA ALA A 539 25.04 3.30 14.29
C ALA A 539 26.13 2.33 14.79
N TYR A 540 27.28 2.29 14.11
CA TYR A 540 28.42 1.50 14.56
C TYR A 540 28.88 1.91 15.96
N TYR A 541 29.06 3.21 16.20
CA TYR A 541 29.49 3.75 17.49
C TYR A 541 28.53 3.38 18.62
N MET A 542 27.21 3.48 18.38
CA MET A 542 26.18 3.24 19.40
C MET A 542 25.86 1.74 19.62
N TYR A 543 25.96 0.90 18.60
CA TYR A 543 25.52 -0.51 18.72
C TYR A 543 26.66 -1.54 18.76
N ILE A 544 27.90 -1.12 18.44
CA ILE A 544 29.07 -2.02 18.49
C ILE A 544 30.08 -1.54 19.55
N VAL A 545 30.41 -0.23 19.57
CA VAL A 545 31.45 0.32 20.48
C VAL A 545 30.86 0.62 21.85
N HIS A 546 29.77 1.35 21.92
CA HIS A 546 29.15 1.82 23.17
C HIS A 546 27.68 1.39 23.25
N THR A 547 27.45 0.13 23.56
CA THR A 547 26.11 -0.49 23.53
C THR A 547 25.13 0.00 24.60
N ASP A 548 25.58 0.75 25.57
CA ASP A 548 24.79 1.43 26.60
C ASP A 548 24.19 2.78 26.14
N LEU A 549 24.82 3.44 25.16
CA LEU A 549 24.39 4.76 24.69
C LEU A 549 22.95 4.83 24.20
N PRO A 550 22.41 3.85 23.46
CA PRO A 550 21.01 3.89 23.03
C PRO A 550 20.03 4.05 24.20
N ALA A 551 20.26 3.33 25.32
CA ALA A 551 19.44 3.41 26.52
C ALA A 551 19.55 4.79 27.20
N VAL A 552 20.77 5.33 27.29
CA VAL A 552 21.04 6.66 27.87
C VAL A 552 20.34 7.75 27.07
N TRP A 553 20.45 7.73 25.74
CA TRP A 553 19.79 8.72 24.89
C TRP A 553 18.27 8.58 24.89
N ALA A 554 17.72 7.35 24.92
CA ALA A 554 16.29 7.12 25.07
C ALA A 554 15.73 7.71 26.37
N GLN A 555 16.51 7.70 27.47
CA GLN A 555 16.13 8.35 28.72
C GLN A 555 16.26 9.89 28.65
N LYS A 556 17.37 10.41 28.12
CA LYS A 556 17.60 11.85 28.02
C LYS A 556 16.59 12.54 27.09
N LEU A 557 16.26 11.92 25.99
CA LEU A 557 15.32 12.43 24.99
C LEU A 557 13.96 11.70 25.07
N ARG A 558 13.53 11.32 26.27
CA ARG A 558 12.33 10.50 26.48
C ARG A 558 11.08 10.97 25.75
N PRO A 559 10.71 12.26 25.68
CA PRO A 559 9.54 12.69 24.92
C PRO A 559 9.64 12.39 23.41
N VAL A 560 10.82 12.66 22.81
CA VAL A 560 11.08 12.40 21.39
C VAL A 560 11.13 10.90 21.11
N TYR A 561 11.78 10.13 22.01
CA TYR A 561 11.81 8.69 21.94
C TYR A 561 10.39 8.09 21.98
N LEU A 562 9.54 8.53 22.91
CA LEU A 562 8.16 8.04 23.02
C LEU A 562 7.32 8.43 21.81
N LEU A 563 7.49 9.64 21.26
CA LEU A 563 6.82 10.06 20.04
C LEU A 563 7.14 9.11 18.87
N SER A 564 8.43 8.82 18.67
CA SER A 564 8.90 7.91 17.63
C SER A 564 8.47 6.46 17.90
N TYR A 565 8.67 5.95 19.11
CA TYR A 565 8.34 4.58 19.51
C TYR A 565 6.85 4.28 19.39
N ASN A 566 5.98 5.21 19.80
CA ASN A 566 4.53 5.13 19.67
C ASN A 566 4.03 5.65 18.32
N LYS A 567 4.89 5.66 17.28
CA LYS A 567 4.48 5.93 15.89
C LYS A 567 3.75 7.27 15.72
N TRP A 568 4.20 8.33 16.42
CA TRP A 568 3.57 9.65 16.46
C TRP A 568 2.13 9.65 16.98
N TYR A 569 1.74 8.62 17.71
CA TYR A 569 0.40 8.43 18.31
C TYR A 569 -0.76 8.47 17.29
N PHE A 570 -0.52 8.20 16.01
CA PHE A 570 -1.59 8.18 15.01
C PHE A 570 -2.63 7.10 15.30
N ASP A 571 -2.22 5.93 15.78
CA ASP A 571 -3.14 4.85 16.13
C ASP A 571 -4.08 5.26 17.28
N GLU A 572 -3.54 5.91 18.31
CA GLU A 572 -4.28 6.39 19.48
C GLU A 572 -5.22 7.54 19.12
N ILE A 573 -4.75 8.48 18.25
CA ILE A 573 -5.59 9.58 17.75
C ILE A 573 -6.76 9.01 16.94
N TYR A 574 -6.55 8.03 16.08
CA TYR A 574 -7.61 7.43 15.28
C TYR A 574 -8.55 6.58 16.11
N ASP A 575 -8.06 5.87 17.14
CA ASP A 575 -8.91 5.17 18.08
C ASP A 575 -9.87 6.15 18.79
N TRP A 576 -9.34 7.27 19.28
CA TRP A 576 -10.12 8.29 19.97
C TRP A 576 -11.10 9.02 19.04
N LEU A 577 -10.66 9.40 17.83
CA LEU A 577 -11.42 10.26 16.92
C LEU A 577 -12.45 9.48 16.09
N PHE A 578 -12.15 8.25 15.70
CA PHE A 578 -12.96 7.49 14.75
C PHE A 578 -13.48 6.17 15.34
N VAL A 579 -12.61 5.34 15.94
CA VAL A 579 -12.96 3.96 16.29
C VAL A 579 -13.97 3.95 17.45
N ARG A 580 -13.64 4.59 18.58
CA ARG A 580 -14.54 4.64 19.76
C ARG A 580 -15.88 5.32 19.45
N PRO A 581 -15.92 6.50 18.78
CA PRO A 581 -17.20 7.11 18.40
C PRO A 581 -18.03 6.20 17.48
N SER A 582 -17.42 5.51 16.51
CA SER A 582 -18.14 4.60 15.61
C SER A 582 -18.77 3.43 16.38
N PHE A 583 -18.04 2.83 17.32
CA PHE A 583 -18.60 1.78 18.19
C PHE A 583 -19.71 2.31 19.10
N TYR A 584 -19.57 3.52 19.63
CA TYR A 584 -20.59 4.15 20.47
C TYR A 584 -21.87 4.42 19.66
N LEU A 585 -21.74 5.04 18.50
CA LEU A 585 -22.87 5.32 17.59
C LEU A 585 -23.53 4.02 17.11
N GLY A 586 -22.73 3.05 16.66
CA GLY A 586 -23.24 1.76 16.22
C GLY A 586 -24.02 1.03 17.31
N ARG A 587 -23.51 1.04 18.55
CA ARG A 587 -24.22 0.45 19.71
C ARG A 587 -25.49 1.23 20.05
N SER A 588 -25.48 2.56 19.95
CA SER A 588 -26.63 3.41 20.17
C SER A 588 -27.72 3.14 19.13
N PHE A 589 -27.35 3.10 17.83
CA PHE A 589 -28.31 2.77 16.78
C PHE A 589 -28.89 1.37 16.94
N TRP A 590 -28.05 0.37 17.22
CA TRP A 590 -28.50 -0.99 17.43
C TRP A 590 -29.43 -1.14 18.65
N LYS A 591 -28.97 -0.70 19.86
CA LYS A 591 -29.74 -0.95 21.08
C LYS A 591 -30.90 0.00 21.27
N SER A 592 -30.69 1.30 21.00
CA SER A 592 -31.71 2.32 21.20
C SER A 592 -32.58 2.51 19.95
N GLY A 593 -31.97 2.57 18.77
CA GLY A 593 -32.68 2.72 17.48
C GLY A 593 -33.45 1.45 17.15
N ASP A 594 -32.76 0.39 16.81
CA ASP A 594 -33.40 -0.85 16.34
C ASP A 594 -34.15 -1.55 17.47
N GLY A 595 -33.47 -1.85 18.57
CA GLY A 595 -34.09 -2.67 19.64
C GLY A 595 -35.15 -1.96 20.44
N ALA A 596 -34.93 -0.71 20.91
CA ALA A 596 -35.89 -0.03 21.76
C ALA A 596 -36.98 0.70 20.96
N VAL A 597 -36.64 1.39 19.86
CA VAL A 597 -37.60 2.19 19.09
C VAL A 597 -38.29 1.34 18.02
N ILE A 598 -37.52 0.79 17.06
CA ILE A 598 -38.12 0.08 15.92
C ILE A 598 -38.82 -1.19 16.40
N ASP A 599 -38.11 -2.08 17.08
CA ASP A 599 -38.71 -3.35 17.56
C ASP A 599 -39.60 -3.13 18.76
N GLY A 600 -39.11 -2.41 19.80
CA GLY A 600 -39.81 -2.25 21.09
C GLY A 600 -41.07 -1.43 21.02
N VAL A 601 -41.18 -0.39 20.20
CA VAL A 601 -42.41 0.37 19.94
C VAL A 601 -43.21 -0.22 18.80
N GLY A 602 -42.52 -0.70 17.74
CA GLY A 602 -43.15 -1.30 16.56
C GLY A 602 -43.65 -2.74 16.79
N PRO A 603 -43.11 -3.76 16.13
CA PRO A 603 -43.69 -5.12 16.12
C PRO A 603 -43.85 -5.70 17.54
N ASP A 604 -42.81 -5.67 18.35
CA ASP A 604 -42.82 -6.27 19.69
C ASP A 604 -43.71 -5.50 20.66
N GLY A 605 -43.67 -4.15 20.59
CA GLY A 605 -44.51 -3.28 21.41
C GLY A 605 -45.99 -3.40 21.08
N ILE A 606 -46.33 -3.48 19.79
CA ILE A 606 -47.71 -3.73 19.33
C ILE A 606 -48.16 -5.11 19.78
N ALA A 607 -47.37 -6.15 19.57
CA ALA A 607 -47.67 -7.51 20.01
C ALA A 607 -47.89 -7.59 21.51
N ALA A 608 -46.98 -6.99 22.31
CA ALA A 608 -47.12 -6.94 23.76
C ALA A 608 -48.37 -6.16 24.21
N THR A 609 -48.73 -5.11 23.49
CA THR A 609 -49.94 -4.33 23.78
C THR A 609 -51.19 -5.11 23.44
N VAL A 610 -51.24 -5.80 22.30
CA VAL A 610 -52.36 -6.69 21.94
C VAL A 610 -52.51 -7.83 22.95
N ILE A 611 -51.40 -8.46 23.37
CA ILE A 611 -51.45 -9.52 24.41
C ILE A 611 -51.99 -8.97 25.75
N ARG A 612 -51.54 -7.77 26.15
CA ARG A 612 -52.04 -7.12 27.38
C ARG A 612 -53.52 -6.78 27.27
N ALA A 613 -53.94 -6.24 26.13
CA ALA A 613 -55.35 -5.93 25.88
C ALA A 613 -56.21 -7.20 25.85
N SER A 614 -55.75 -8.27 25.18
CA SER A 614 -56.42 -9.57 25.16
C SER A 614 -56.56 -10.17 26.54
N LYS A 615 -55.51 -10.16 27.40
CA LYS A 615 -55.60 -10.64 28.77
C LYS A 615 -56.60 -9.83 29.60
N ARG A 616 -56.66 -8.51 29.43
CA ARG A 616 -57.67 -7.66 30.14
C ARG A 616 -59.08 -7.93 29.63
N ALA A 617 -59.27 -8.05 28.31
CA ALA A 617 -60.56 -8.38 27.73
C ALA A 617 -61.02 -9.77 28.13
N SER A 618 -60.15 -10.76 28.17
CA SER A 618 -60.47 -12.11 28.67
C SER A 618 -60.86 -12.12 30.14
N ALA A 619 -60.26 -11.25 30.96
CA ALA A 619 -60.63 -11.12 32.37
C ALA A 619 -62.06 -10.56 32.62
N LEU A 620 -62.65 -9.89 31.60
CA LEU A 620 -64.07 -9.47 31.66
C LEU A 620 -65.04 -10.66 31.54
N GLN A 621 -64.56 -11.76 30.99
CA GLN A 621 -65.33 -13.01 30.95
C GLN A 621 -65.19 -13.73 32.31
N SER A 622 -66.11 -13.40 33.27
CA SER A 622 -66.10 -13.94 34.63
C SER A 622 -66.45 -15.42 34.70
N GLY A 623 -66.99 -16.02 33.63
CA GLY A 623 -67.51 -17.39 33.64
C GLY A 623 -68.82 -17.59 34.35
N TYR A 624 -69.35 -16.58 35.02
CA TYR A 624 -70.62 -16.67 35.72
C TYR A 624 -71.76 -16.18 34.85
N LEU A 625 -72.76 -17.06 34.61
CA LEU A 625 -73.87 -16.79 33.70
C LEU A 625 -74.66 -15.53 34.08
N TYR A 626 -74.87 -15.29 35.41
CA TYR A 626 -75.62 -14.13 35.90
C TYR A 626 -74.91 -12.77 35.56
N HIS A 627 -73.61 -12.70 35.48
CA HIS A 627 -72.90 -11.48 35.02
C HIS A 627 -73.22 -11.15 33.57
N TYR A 628 -73.29 -12.14 32.69
CA TYR A 628 -73.63 -11.93 31.29
C TYR A 628 -75.10 -11.58 31.11
N ALA A 629 -76.01 -12.25 31.87
CA ALA A 629 -77.45 -11.93 31.87
C ALA A 629 -77.70 -10.49 32.37
N PHE A 630 -76.99 -10.05 33.39
CA PHE A 630 -77.10 -8.68 33.92
C PHE A 630 -76.55 -7.64 32.91
N ALA A 631 -75.41 -7.89 32.28
CA ALA A 631 -74.87 -7.03 31.25
C ALA A 631 -75.80 -6.92 30.04
N MET A 632 -76.42 -8.01 29.60
CA MET A 632 -77.40 -7.98 28.51
C MET A 632 -78.64 -7.17 28.90
N LEU A 633 -79.12 -7.31 30.15
CA LEU A 633 -80.26 -6.53 30.63
C LEU A 633 -79.97 -5.03 30.61
N ILE A 634 -78.77 -4.62 31.11
CA ILE A 634 -78.33 -3.22 31.05
C ILE A 634 -78.25 -2.73 29.57
N GLY A 635 -77.67 -3.55 28.66
CA GLY A 635 -77.58 -3.22 27.25
C GLY A 635 -78.95 -2.99 26.62
N VAL A 636 -79.93 -3.85 26.92
CA VAL A 636 -81.30 -3.68 26.45
C VAL A 636 -81.92 -2.40 27.00
N VAL A 637 -81.79 -2.12 28.30
CA VAL A 637 -82.31 -0.89 28.93
C VAL A 637 -81.66 0.36 28.24
N VAL A 638 -80.38 0.36 28.06
CA VAL A 638 -79.68 1.49 27.38
C VAL A 638 -80.16 1.69 25.93
N LEU A 639 -80.28 0.62 25.17
CA LEU A 639 -80.76 0.67 23.78
C LEU A 639 -82.19 1.16 23.67
N VAL A 640 -83.09 0.66 24.55
CA VAL A 640 -84.48 1.09 24.64
C VAL A 640 -84.57 2.58 25.03
N THR A 641 -83.85 2.96 26.04
CA THR A 641 -83.78 4.38 26.49
C THR A 641 -83.26 5.27 25.35
N PHE A 642 -82.18 4.90 24.71
CA PHE A 642 -81.63 5.62 23.56
C PHE A 642 -82.62 5.75 22.40
N TYR A 643 -83.35 4.66 22.10
CA TYR A 643 -84.38 4.66 21.05
C TYR A 643 -85.53 5.64 21.39
N PHE A 644 -85.97 5.66 22.63
CA PHE A 644 -87.02 6.60 23.05
C PHE A 644 -86.58 8.07 23.07
N LEU A 645 -85.33 8.31 23.51
CA LEU A 645 -84.75 9.68 23.48
C LEU A 645 -84.48 10.20 22.01
N MET A 646 -84.20 9.33 21.07
CA MET A 646 -84.03 9.70 19.66
C MET A 646 -85.40 9.94 18.94
N LYS A 647 -86.52 9.47 19.53
CA LYS A 647 -87.82 9.59 18.94
C LYS A 647 -88.68 10.72 19.58
N SER A 648 -88.23 11.33 20.65
CA SER A 648 -88.75 12.55 21.28
C SER A 648 -87.96 13.78 20.72
#